data_22a0c4d3028cb30495ae8a81a848c97a
#
_entry.id   22a0c4d3028cb30495ae8a81a848c97a
#
_cell.length_a   1.000
_cell.length_b   1.000
_cell.length_c   1.000
_cell.angle_alpha   90.00
_cell.angle_beta   90.00
_cell.angle_gamma   90.00
#
_symmetry.space_group_name_H-M   'P 1'
#
loop_
_entity.id
_entity.type
_entity.pdbx_description
1 polymer ?
#
loop_
_entity_poly.entity_id
_entity_poly.type
_entity_poly.pdbx_seq_one_letter_code
_entity_poly.pdbx_strand_id
1 'polypeptide(L)'
;MVPARFSLRFSIRLISILFVALGAQGLSPLSAMDRVSPVYASSRVEQGPDPVYSSVTGTVLDPDGRPVAHAEVLLTQAASIAARARSDESGAFRADRLPPGRYEVHVALDGFRADPLPIAIAGGEAHRVEIHLHLSAVSESVVVSASQLDVPLSLVADSASVITARDVEARQLETVADALRLVPGLDIARNGGRGSVTSVFARGGESDYSLVLVNGVRVNAFGGGFDFSQLPSSNVERIEVVRGPGSALFGSDAIGSVVQIVTRQGGKPRAEATLEAGSLATTRLTASSSGSRGQWNWGGAVERVSSDGFTGIAPATGERVSNDDYRSHQATGTATWRAAGGAELALNGGWVWSDRGYPGPFGSNPLGIFTAVDRLSRGVADTRQAAASLVAPLANGRVRQHLQVAWFDLASDFTSLYGLSSSGTRRLTARSQTDVSLGADTKLSAGLDLQHERAESNFITGAASSPVPILRNLIGVFAEVRHQRGSRLTMSGGVRVENVSRDVLDGSPNPYTPRPPFPAVVDRAINPKASASYLLYANDAVAGTASHAGSGFSRIAWVRVRGSAGTGMRAPDALEIAFTDNPDLKPERSRSGEIGVEMAMAGGQAIVELTYFSNRYDDLIVAVGPAMRDASQYQTDNIANARSQGLEFGAHLRTGWGLDAHVAYTWLDTAVLAVDRTGGEAPPPFHVGDALLRRPRHAGSIDLVFARGRFTAYSELGARGRTLDVEPSYGAFGGLFRNPGFVTTRCGASWRLAPAVEIVARVDNLFDRRYEETFGFPAPGRTLMAGVRVAAGR
;
A
#
# COMPACT_ATOMS: atom_id res chain seq x y z
N MET A 1 -9.93 -34.51 -15.32
CA MET A 1 -8.60 -34.59 -15.97
C MET A 1 -8.77 -34.41 -17.47
N VAL A 2 -8.58 -33.22 -17.96
CA VAL A 2 -8.43 -32.95 -19.41
C VAL A 2 -7.33 -31.88 -19.50
N PRO A 3 -6.25 -32.08 -20.23
CA PRO A 3 -5.18 -31.12 -20.34
C PRO A 3 -5.54 -30.04 -21.36
N ALA A 4 -5.73 -28.82 -20.90
CA ALA A 4 -5.88 -27.65 -21.77
C ALA A 4 -4.53 -27.31 -22.41
N ARG A 5 -4.36 -27.71 -23.67
CA ARG A 5 -3.30 -27.19 -24.54
C ARG A 5 -3.70 -25.77 -24.98
N PHE A 6 -3.17 -24.75 -24.31
CA PHE A 6 -3.30 -23.36 -24.76
C PHE A 6 -2.08 -22.98 -25.60
N SER A 7 -2.34 -22.47 -26.83
CA SER A 7 -1.30 -22.10 -27.76
C SER A 7 -0.60 -20.83 -27.39
N LEU A 8 0.69 -20.93 -27.09
CA LEU A 8 1.66 -19.85 -26.81
C LEU A 8 1.90 -18.86 -27.98
N ARG A 9 1.07 -18.89 -29.03
CA ARG A 9 1.36 -18.16 -30.28
C ARG A 9 0.95 -16.66 -30.27
N PHE A 10 0.13 -16.21 -29.32
CA PHE A 10 -0.31 -14.81 -29.30
C PHE A 10 0.58 -13.89 -28.46
N SER A 11 1.27 -14.45 -27.46
CA SER A 11 2.15 -13.64 -26.55
C SER A 11 3.47 -13.20 -27.20
N ILE A 12 3.94 -13.88 -28.23
CA ILE A 12 5.24 -13.59 -28.87
C ILE A 12 5.13 -12.37 -29.82
N ARG A 13 3.97 -12.10 -30.42
CA ARG A 13 3.82 -10.95 -31.33
C ARG A 13 3.74 -9.58 -30.63
N LEU A 14 3.26 -9.52 -29.41
CA LEU A 14 3.23 -8.27 -28.64
C LEU A 14 4.62 -7.89 -28.10
N ILE A 15 5.42 -8.89 -27.74
CA ILE A 15 6.82 -8.67 -27.30
C ILE A 15 7.70 -8.21 -28.46
N SER A 16 7.46 -8.71 -29.69
CA SER A 16 8.20 -8.31 -30.88
C SER A 16 7.93 -6.87 -31.32
N ILE A 17 6.76 -6.31 -31.04
CA ILE A 17 6.42 -4.90 -31.38
C ILE A 17 7.11 -3.93 -30.41
N LEU A 18 7.34 -4.34 -29.17
CA LEU A 18 8.03 -3.50 -28.17
C LEU A 18 9.54 -3.40 -28.44
N PHE A 19 10.16 -4.43 -29.06
CA PHE A 19 11.58 -4.42 -29.41
C PHE A 19 11.91 -3.71 -30.74
N VAL A 20 10.95 -3.56 -31.65
CA VAL A 20 11.16 -2.89 -32.95
C VAL A 20 11.16 -1.35 -32.84
N ALA A 21 10.56 -0.78 -31.79
CA ALA A 21 10.58 0.68 -31.55
C ALA A 21 11.91 1.20 -30.97
N LEU A 22 12.82 0.33 -30.54
CA LEU A 22 14.14 0.68 -29.98
C LEU A 22 15.30 0.48 -30.96
N GLY A 23 15.04 0.01 -32.20
CA GLY A 23 16.06 -0.40 -33.18
C GLY A 23 16.41 0.59 -34.28
N ALA A 24 15.90 1.81 -34.27
CA ALA A 24 16.09 2.77 -35.36
C ALA A 24 16.77 4.08 -34.94
N GLN A 25 18.00 4.00 -34.46
CA GLN A 25 18.97 5.11 -34.56
C GLN A 25 20.41 4.55 -34.52
N GLY A 26 20.95 4.44 -35.70
CA GLY A 26 22.33 4.66 -36.10
C GLY A 26 23.49 4.00 -35.35
N LEU A 27 23.91 2.80 -35.77
CA LEU A 27 25.27 2.33 -35.61
C LEU A 27 25.86 2.15 -37.00
N SER A 28 26.75 3.04 -37.41
CA SER A 28 27.62 2.89 -38.57
C SER A 28 28.74 1.90 -38.25
N PRO A 29 29.16 1.05 -39.19
CA PRO A 29 30.21 0.08 -38.95
C PRO A 29 31.59 0.70 -39.06
N LEU A 30 32.44 0.54 -38.06
CA LEU A 30 33.89 0.78 -38.16
C LEU A 30 34.54 -0.48 -38.69
N SER A 31 35.00 -0.42 -39.91
CA SER A 31 35.95 -1.35 -40.51
C SER A 31 37.38 -0.80 -40.44
N ALA A 32 38.29 -1.72 -40.36
CA ALA A 32 39.72 -1.67 -40.66
C ALA A 32 40.68 -1.44 -39.48
N MET A 33 41.32 -2.55 -39.17
CA MET A 33 42.61 -2.66 -38.48
C MET A 33 43.72 -1.92 -39.23
N ASP A 34 44.55 -1.16 -38.52
CA ASP A 34 45.94 -1.04 -38.88
C ASP A 34 46.85 -1.15 -37.66
N ARG A 35 47.82 -2.04 -37.78
CA ARG A 35 48.85 -2.33 -36.79
C ARG A 35 49.86 -1.17 -36.76
N VAL A 36 50.05 -0.54 -35.62
CA VAL A 36 51.24 0.27 -35.38
C VAL A 36 51.90 -0.20 -34.10
N SER A 37 53.13 -0.64 -34.22
CA SER A 37 54.04 -1.04 -33.12
C SER A 37 54.36 0.13 -32.18
N PRO A 38 54.49 -0.06 -30.87
CA PRO A 38 54.83 1.03 -29.96
C PRO A 38 56.34 1.29 -29.99
N VAL A 39 56.68 2.52 -30.31
CA VAL A 39 58.02 3.10 -30.02
C VAL A 39 58.03 3.51 -28.54
N TYR A 40 58.90 2.87 -27.77
CA TYR A 40 59.19 3.30 -26.39
C TYR A 40 59.96 4.61 -26.40
N ALA A 41 59.31 5.69 -26.07
CA ALA A 41 59.96 6.91 -25.60
C ALA A 41 59.89 6.93 -24.06
N SER A 42 61.00 6.71 -23.42
CA SER A 42 61.18 6.85 -21.99
C SER A 42 61.21 8.35 -21.63
N SER A 43 60.07 8.92 -21.29
CA SER A 43 59.99 10.18 -20.57
C SER A 43 60.04 9.83 -19.05
N ARG A 44 61.12 10.22 -18.42
CA ARG A 44 61.22 10.31 -16.96
C ARG A 44 60.12 11.27 -16.48
N VAL A 45 59.06 10.70 -15.90
CA VAL A 45 58.12 11.46 -15.07
C VAL A 45 58.86 11.71 -13.75
N GLU A 46 59.20 13.01 -13.52
CA GLU A 46 59.60 13.44 -12.18
C GLU A 46 58.48 13.04 -11.21
N GLN A 47 58.77 12.14 -10.30
CA GLN A 47 57.90 11.87 -9.15
C GLN A 47 57.86 13.18 -8.33
N GLY A 48 56.71 13.85 -8.39
CA GLY A 48 56.41 14.89 -7.41
C GLY A 48 56.40 14.28 -6.02
N PRO A 49 56.56 15.07 -4.95
CA PRO A 49 56.60 14.57 -3.58
C PRO A 49 55.33 13.75 -3.30
N ASP A 50 55.50 12.61 -2.66
CA ASP A 50 54.40 11.73 -2.26
C ASP A 50 53.25 12.56 -1.63
N PRO A 51 52.00 12.37 -2.00
CA PRO A 51 50.89 13.11 -1.43
C PRO A 51 50.83 12.86 0.08
N VAL A 52 50.95 13.93 0.86
CA VAL A 52 50.88 13.88 2.31
C VAL A 52 49.42 13.65 2.71
N TYR A 53 49.05 12.45 3.05
CA TYR A 53 47.69 12.08 3.44
C TYR A 53 47.39 12.53 4.89
N SER A 54 46.14 12.92 5.11
CA SER A 54 45.61 13.32 6.41
C SER A 54 44.58 12.32 6.92
N SER A 55 44.19 12.46 8.19
CA SER A 55 43.14 11.66 8.80
C SER A 55 42.07 12.56 9.43
N VAL A 56 40.81 12.10 9.37
CA VAL A 56 39.70 12.71 10.12
C VAL A 56 39.29 11.75 11.21
N THR A 57 39.29 12.24 12.44
CA THR A 57 38.77 11.53 13.61
C THR A 57 37.61 12.29 14.21
N GLY A 58 36.65 11.63 14.83
CA GLY A 58 35.55 12.36 15.45
C GLY A 58 34.72 11.46 16.35
N THR A 59 33.69 12.11 16.94
CA THR A 59 32.72 11.44 17.79
C THR A 59 31.33 11.77 17.30
N VAL A 60 30.46 10.76 17.20
CA VAL A 60 29.04 10.91 16.85
C VAL A 60 28.24 10.85 18.15
N LEU A 61 27.45 11.87 18.40
CA LEU A 61 26.64 12.05 19.62
C LEU A 61 25.16 12.13 19.27
N ASP A 62 24.32 11.59 20.14
CA ASP A 62 22.85 11.73 20.06
C ASP A 62 22.40 13.15 20.51
N PRO A 63 21.10 13.51 20.39
CA PRO A 63 20.57 14.80 20.84
C PRO A 63 20.79 15.09 22.34
N ASP A 64 21.00 14.04 23.16
CA ASP A 64 21.28 14.16 24.59
C ASP A 64 22.79 14.23 24.89
N GLY A 65 23.66 14.26 23.86
CA GLY A 65 25.10 14.28 23.99
C GLY A 65 25.75 12.94 24.35
N ARG A 66 25.03 11.82 24.16
CA ARG A 66 25.58 10.48 24.41
C ARG A 66 26.23 9.90 23.15
N PRO A 67 27.33 9.11 23.30
CA PRO A 67 27.97 8.46 22.19
C PRO A 67 27.03 7.52 21.43
N VAL A 68 27.07 7.58 20.08
CA VAL A 68 26.27 6.74 19.20
C VAL A 68 27.14 5.75 18.46
N ALA A 69 26.91 4.46 18.73
CA ALA A 69 27.58 3.37 18.06
C ALA A 69 26.99 3.07 16.69
N HIS A 70 27.84 2.59 15.79
CA HIS A 70 27.44 2.03 14.49
C HIS A 70 26.86 3.03 13.49
N ALA A 71 26.97 4.33 13.69
CA ALA A 71 26.64 5.33 12.69
C ALA A 71 27.63 5.27 11.50
N GLU A 72 27.14 5.25 10.29
CA GLU A 72 27.96 5.28 9.08
C GLU A 72 28.35 6.73 8.78
N VAL A 73 29.67 7.01 8.74
CA VAL A 73 30.21 8.33 8.47
C VAL A 73 30.81 8.33 7.05
N LEU A 74 30.29 9.22 6.20
CA LEU A 74 30.70 9.36 4.81
C LEU A 74 31.41 10.68 4.62
N LEU A 75 32.62 10.66 4.09
CA LEU A 75 33.31 11.87 3.65
C LEU A 75 33.18 11.98 2.12
N THR A 76 32.57 13.07 1.65
CA THR A 76 32.38 13.30 0.21
C THR A 76 33.22 14.47 -0.27
N GLN A 77 33.75 14.36 -1.49
CA GLN A 77 34.46 15.42 -2.20
C GLN A 77 33.88 15.55 -3.60
N ALA A 78 33.41 16.73 -4.00
CA ALA A 78 32.79 16.99 -5.31
C ALA A 78 31.68 15.96 -5.66
N ALA A 79 30.78 15.65 -4.69
CA ALA A 79 29.70 14.68 -4.79
C ALA A 79 30.14 13.21 -4.94
N SER A 80 31.43 12.89 -4.78
CA SER A 80 31.93 11.52 -4.77
C SER A 80 32.32 11.11 -3.35
N ILE A 81 32.09 9.84 -2.97
CA ILE A 81 32.49 9.31 -1.66
C ILE A 81 34.03 9.12 -1.69
N ALA A 82 34.73 9.91 -0.88
CA ALA A 82 36.17 9.83 -0.72
C ALA A 82 36.58 8.81 0.35
N ALA A 83 35.82 8.71 1.46
CA ALA A 83 36.05 7.71 2.50
C ALA A 83 34.75 7.33 3.22
N ARG A 84 34.78 6.15 3.83
CA ARG A 84 33.73 5.64 4.72
C ARG A 84 34.34 5.21 6.04
N ALA A 85 33.70 5.58 7.14
CA ALA A 85 34.04 5.14 8.49
C ALA A 85 32.78 4.73 9.23
N ARG A 86 32.92 4.08 10.37
CA ARG A 86 31.81 3.71 11.23
C ARG A 86 32.16 4.01 12.68
N SER A 87 31.24 4.58 13.43
CA SER A 87 31.44 4.83 14.83
C SER A 87 31.46 3.52 15.65
N ASP A 88 32.35 3.44 16.64
CA ASP A 88 32.46 2.36 17.60
C ASP A 88 31.48 2.53 18.78
N GLU A 89 31.59 1.68 19.83
CA GLU A 89 30.71 1.75 21.00
C GLU A 89 30.87 3.05 21.82
N SER A 90 32.00 3.75 21.68
CA SER A 90 32.25 5.07 22.27
C SER A 90 31.82 6.23 21.37
N GLY A 91 31.14 5.94 20.23
CA GLY A 91 30.78 6.91 19.21
C GLY A 91 31.94 7.42 18.37
N ALA A 92 33.17 6.94 18.61
CA ALA A 92 34.38 7.41 17.92
C ALA A 92 34.49 6.79 16.52
N PHE A 93 34.93 7.59 15.53
CA PHE A 93 35.22 7.13 14.18
C PHE A 93 36.55 7.66 13.66
N ARG A 94 37.09 6.99 12.65
CA ARG A 94 38.35 7.40 12.01
C ARG A 94 38.32 7.11 10.51
N ALA A 95 38.67 8.10 9.70
CA ALA A 95 38.86 8.00 8.26
C ALA A 95 40.32 8.40 7.94
N ASP A 96 41.07 7.49 7.35
CA ASP A 96 42.51 7.66 7.03
C ASP A 96 42.72 7.87 5.52
N ARG A 97 43.89 8.30 5.15
CA ARG A 97 44.40 8.46 3.77
C ARG A 97 43.56 9.42 2.94
N LEU A 98 43.21 10.56 3.51
CA LEU A 98 42.46 11.61 2.81
C LEU A 98 43.47 12.59 2.15
N PRO A 99 43.38 12.82 0.84
CA PRO A 99 44.14 13.89 0.19
C PRO A 99 43.77 15.28 0.73
N PRO A 100 44.65 16.28 0.66
CA PRO A 100 44.26 17.65 0.99
C PRO A 100 43.09 18.12 0.12
N GLY A 101 42.10 18.81 0.72
CA GLY A 101 40.92 19.29 -0.01
C GLY A 101 39.77 19.70 0.89
N ARG A 102 38.69 20.11 0.24
CA ARG A 102 37.41 20.39 0.93
C ARG A 102 36.52 19.16 0.88
N TYR A 103 36.01 18.77 2.02
CA TYR A 103 35.14 17.63 2.20
C TYR A 103 33.84 18.03 2.89
N GLU A 104 32.78 17.27 2.68
CA GLU A 104 31.59 17.30 3.52
C GLU A 104 31.47 15.97 4.26
N VAL A 105 31.29 16.05 5.57
CA VAL A 105 31.07 14.87 6.42
C VAL A 105 29.56 14.68 6.57
N HIS A 106 29.07 13.52 6.17
CA HIS A 106 27.67 13.10 6.32
C HIS A 106 27.60 11.91 7.27
N VAL A 107 26.54 11.82 8.06
CA VAL A 107 26.26 10.66 8.92
C VAL A 107 24.92 10.06 8.56
N ALA A 108 24.91 8.74 8.35
CA ALA A 108 23.72 7.95 8.12
C ALA A 108 23.47 7.00 9.30
N LEU A 109 22.35 7.18 9.97
CA LEU A 109 21.83 6.30 11.01
C LEU A 109 20.30 6.35 11.01
N ASP A 110 19.65 5.18 10.98
CA ASP A 110 18.21 5.09 10.92
C ASP A 110 17.51 5.83 12.09
N GLY A 111 16.60 6.74 11.77
CA GLY A 111 15.89 7.56 12.74
C GLY A 111 16.65 8.81 13.19
N PHE A 112 17.85 9.05 12.67
CA PHE A 112 18.66 10.23 12.96
C PHE A 112 19.15 10.90 11.67
N ARG A 113 19.43 12.20 11.76
CA ARG A 113 20.12 12.98 10.73
C ARG A 113 21.21 13.81 11.36
N ALA A 114 22.23 14.15 10.60
CA ALA A 114 23.19 15.21 10.92
C ALA A 114 23.20 16.20 9.75
N ASP A 115 23.41 17.48 10.06
CA ASP A 115 23.67 18.47 9.02
C ASP A 115 25.03 18.15 8.40
N PRO A 116 25.19 18.26 7.06
CA PRO A 116 26.48 18.10 6.42
C PRO A 116 27.51 19.07 6.99
N LEU A 117 28.63 18.54 7.52
CA LEU A 117 29.68 19.34 8.12
C LEU A 117 30.79 19.60 7.09
N PRO A 118 30.92 20.82 6.56
CA PRO A 118 32.01 21.13 5.65
C PRO A 118 33.34 21.27 6.42
N ILE A 119 34.36 20.56 5.95
CA ILE A 119 35.71 20.59 6.51
C ILE A 119 36.74 20.86 5.41
N ALA A 120 37.81 21.59 5.74
CA ALA A 120 38.95 21.79 4.88
C ALA A 120 40.15 21.06 5.51
N ILE A 121 40.74 20.14 4.77
CA ILE A 121 41.87 19.32 5.23
C ILE A 121 43.12 19.81 4.54
N ALA A 122 44.13 20.28 5.33
CA ALA A 122 45.49 20.54 4.87
C ALA A 122 46.33 19.25 4.94
N GLY A 123 47.37 19.15 4.14
CA GLY A 123 48.22 17.94 4.08
C GLY A 123 48.94 17.66 5.40
N GLY A 124 48.88 16.40 5.91
CA GLY A 124 49.59 15.90 7.09
C GLY A 124 48.93 16.17 8.44
N GLU A 125 47.72 16.74 8.47
CA GLU A 125 46.99 17.05 9.70
C GLU A 125 45.95 16.00 10.08
N ALA A 126 45.83 15.73 11.42
CA ALA A 126 44.69 15.02 11.97
C ALA A 126 43.57 16.00 12.30
N HIS A 127 42.47 15.97 11.56
CA HIS A 127 41.32 16.83 11.80
C HIS A 127 40.34 16.12 12.78
N ARG A 128 39.91 16.83 13.82
CA ARG A 128 38.93 16.30 14.78
C ARG A 128 37.60 17.01 14.64
N VAL A 129 36.53 16.22 14.53
CA VAL A 129 35.15 16.72 14.40
C VAL A 129 34.25 16.10 15.44
N GLU A 130 33.24 16.82 15.87
CA GLU A 130 32.15 16.32 16.69
C GLU A 130 30.84 16.48 15.93
N ILE A 131 30.08 15.40 15.82
CA ILE A 131 28.85 15.37 15.00
C ILE A 131 27.69 15.09 15.93
N HIS A 132 26.81 16.06 16.05
CA HIS A 132 25.58 15.92 16.80
C HIS A 132 24.46 15.44 15.88
N LEU A 133 23.87 14.28 16.21
CA LEU A 133 22.71 13.77 15.52
C LEU A 133 21.45 14.46 16.03
N HIS A 134 20.54 14.73 15.13
CA HIS A 134 19.17 15.13 15.43
C HIS A 134 18.24 13.98 15.05
N LEU A 135 17.07 13.88 15.72
CA LEU A 135 16.06 12.92 15.27
C LEU A 135 15.57 13.31 13.87
N SER A 136 15.52 12.35 12.96
CA SER A 136 14.95 12.58 11.63
C SER A 136 13.50 13.04 11.78
N ALA A 137 13.11 14.05 10.99
CA ALA A 137 11.72 14.47 10.95
C ALA A 137 10.83 13.30 10.47
N VAL A 138 9.64 13.17 11.06
CA VAL A 138 8.68 12.11 10.73
C VAL A 138 8.26 12.15 9.25
N SER A 139 8.41 13.29 8.58
CA SER A 139 7.95 13.57 7.22
C SER A 139 8.93 13.23 6.08
N GLU A 140 10.08 12.62 6.36
CA GLU A 140 11.11 12.35 5.32
C GLU A 140 10.87 11.06 4.49
N SER A 141 9.73 10.40 4.66
CA SER A 141 9.39 9.21 3.85
C SER A 141 9.12 9.59 2.39
N VAL A 142 9.72 8.87 1.46
CA VAL A 142 9.47 9.03 0.03
C VAL A 142 8.15 8.36 -0.32
N VAL A 143 7.26 9.09 -1.00
CA VAL A 143 5.95 8.59 -1.47
C VAL A 143 5.93 8.55 -2.98
N VAL A 144 5.71 7.39 -3.54
CA VAL A 144 5.60 7.18 -4.99
C VAL A 144 4.15 7.27 -5.47
N SER A 145 3.19 6.88 -4.63
CA SER A 145 1.78 6.73 -5.03
C SER A 145 1.02 8.04 -5.19
N ALA A 146 1.40 9.09 -4.45
CA ALA A 146 0.69 10.37 -4.52
C ALA A 146 0.91 11.09 -5.85
N SER A 147 1.99 10.76 -6.54
CA SER A 147 2.40 11.27 -7.85
C SER A 147 3.13 10.15 -8.57
N GLN A 148 3.16 10.20 -9.88
CA GLN A 148 3.95 9.25 -10.69
C GLN A 148 5.47 9.47 -10.57
N LEU A 149 5.88 10.45 -9.79
CA LEU A 149 7.27 10.81 -9.50
C LEU A 149 7.62 10.46 -8.06
N ASP A 150 8.87 10.07 -7.81
CA ASP A 150 9.42 9.94 -6.46
C ASP A 150 9.39 11.32 -5.77
N VAL A 151 8.56 11.45 -4.74
CA VAL A 151 8.32 12.73 -4.07
C VAL A 151 8.39 12.54 -2.57
N PRO A 152 9.16 13.36 -1.86
CA PRO A 152 9.09 13.42 -0.42
C PRO A 152 7.67 13.69 0.09
N LEU A 153 7.24 13.02 1.14
CA LEU A 153 5.91 13.19 1.73
C LEU A 153 5.62 14.67 2.06
N SER A 154 6.65 15.41 2.44
CA SER A 154 6.57 16.85 2.73
C SER A 154 6.18 17.73 1.53
N LEU A 155 6.32 17.24 0.29
CA LEU A 155 5.96 17.96 -0.94
C LEU A 155 4.65 17.46 -1.56
N VAL A 156 4.04 16.43 -0.98
CA VAL A 156 2.76 15.90 -1.45
C VAL A 156 1.62 16.80 -1.00
N ALA A 157 0.77 17.22 -1.92
CA ALA A 157 -0.40 18.05 -1.64
C ALA A 157 -1.65 17.24 -1.31
N ASP A 158 -1.70 15.97 -1.69
CA ASP A 158 -2.75 15.03 -1.33
C ASP A 158 -2.60 14.52 0.10
N SER A 159 -3.69 14.07 0.71
CA SER A 159 -3.64 13.32 1.97
C SER A 159 -2.97 11.97 1.77
N ALA A 160 -1.71 11.86 2.21
CA ALA A 160 -0.92 10.64 2.09
C ALA A 160 -0.40 10.20 3.45
N SER A 161 -0.34 8.88 3.67
CA SER A 161 0.23 8.27 4.87
C SER A 161 1.20 7.17 4.47
N VAL A 162 2.31 7.05 5.19
CA VAL A 162 3.31 6.00 4.97
C VAL A 162 3.50 5.21 6.25
N ILE A 163 3.36 3.90 6.18
CA ILE A 163 3.62 2.96 7.25
C ILE A 163 4.89 2.20 6.86
N THR A 164 5.94 2.33 7.65
CA THR A 164 7.26 1.75 7.35
C THR A 164 7.39 0.31 7.84
N ALA A 165 8.41 -0.41 7.36
CA ALA A 165 8.79 -1.72 7.89
C ALA A 165 9.02 -1.68 9.41
N ARG A 166 9.59 -0.59 9.93
CA ARG A 166 9.80 -0.39 11.37
C ARG A 166 8.48 -0.32 12.13
N ASP A 167 7.47 0.36 11.58
CA ASP A 167 6.14 0.44 12.19
C ASP A 167 5.47 -0.93 12.24
N VAL A 168 5.58 -1.70 11.15
CA VAL A 168 5.08 -3.08 11.05
C VAL A 168 5.76 -4.00 12.07
N GLU A 169 7.09 -3.96 12.15
CA GLU A 169 7.88 -4.79 13.07
C GLU A 169 7.63 -4.43 14.53
N ALA A 170 7.65 -3.14 14.87
CA ALA A 170 7.50 -2.67 16.25
C ALA A 170 6.12 -2.97 16.84
N ARG A 171 5.07 -2.95 16.01
CA ARG A 171 3.68 -3.24 16.38
C ARG A 171 3.27 -4.69 16.09
N GLN A 172 4.20 -5.52 15.61
CA GLN A 172 3.97 -6.94 15.25
C GLN A 172 2.71 -7.12 14.39
N LEU A 173 2.53 -6.24 13.37
CA LEU A 173 1.38 -6.27 12.48
C LEU A 173 1.49 -7.50 11.55
N GLU A 174 0.43 -8.30 11.45
CA GLU A 174 0.45 -9.54 10.67
C GLU A 174 0.03 -9.35 9.22
N THR A 175 -0.92 -8.44 8.99
CA THR A 175 -1.48 -8.17 7.66
C THR A 175 -1.38 -6.68 7.31
N VAL A 176 -1.47 -6.37 6.02
CA VAL A 176 -1.60 -4.98 5.56
C VAL A 176 -2.87 -4.34 6.11
N ALA A 177 -3.97 -5.08 6.24
CA ALA A 177 -5.21 -4.58 6.84
C ALA A 177 -5.01 -4.08 8.29
N ASP A 178 -4.20 -4.79 9.08
CA ASP A 178 -3.90 -4.35 10.45
C ASP A 178 -3.11 -3.03 10.44
N ALA A 179 -2.19 -2.86 9.48
CA ALA A 179 -1.44 -1.62 9.32
C ALA A 179 -2.34 -0.45 8.87
N LEU A 180 -3.31 -0.70 8.00
CA LEU A 180 -4.24 0.33 7.51
C LEU A 180 -5.16 0.90 8.61
N ARG A 181 -5.35 0.22 9.74
CA ARG A 181 -6.08 0.74 10.91
C ARG A 181 -5.41 1.96 11.55
N LEU A 182 -4.12 2.16 11.29
CA LEU A 182 -3.36 3.33 11.76
C LEU A 182 -3.63 4.59 10.92
N VAL A 183 -4.29 4.47 9.78
CA VAL A 183 -4.46 5.57 8.81
C VAL A 183 -5.82 6.25 9.04
N PRO A 184 -5.86 7.56 9.37
CA PRO A 184 -7.13 8.27 9.47
C PRO A 184 -7.86 8.26 8.11
N GLY A 185 -9.19 8.21 8.14
CA GLY A 185 -10.03 8.15 6.94
C GLY A 185 -10.21 6.74 6.35
N LEU A 186 -9.58 5.72 6.89
CA LEU A 186 -9.82 4.32 6.53
C LEU A 186 -10.61 3.62 7.63
N ASP A 187 -11.68 2.92 7.27
CA ASP A 187 -12.39 2.00 8.13
C ASP A 187 -12.23 0.58 7.59
N ILE A 188 -11.97 -0.36 8.48
CA ILE A 188 -11.76 -1.77 8.12
C ILE A 188 -12.87 -2.61 8.73
N ALA A 189 -13.51 -3.45 7.93
CA ALA A 189 -14.51 -4.41 8.38
C ALA A 189 -14.10 -5.83 7.97
N ARG A 190 -14.02 -6.71 8.97
CA ARG A 190 -13.71 -8.14 8.81
C ARG A 190 -14.94 -8.98 9.11
N ASN A 191 -15.22 -9.97 8.27
CA ASN A 191 -16.35 -10.87 8.42
C ASN A 191 -16.00 -12.07 9.32
N GLY A 192 -15.64 -11.82 10.59
CA GLY A 192 -15.33 -12.87 11.56
C GLY A 192 -13.84 -13.07 11.85
N GLY A 193 -13.37 -14.32 11.86
CA GLY A 193 -12.04 -14.74 12.28
C GLY A 193 -10.91 -14.47 11.30
N ARG A 194 -9.77 -15.12 11.51
CA ARG A 194 -8.59 -15.03 10.68
C ARG A 194 -8.86 -15.49 9.24
N GLY A 195 -8.34 -14.78 8.25
CA GLY A 195 -8.53 -15.11 6.83
C GLY A 195 -9.93 -14.80 6.28
N SER A 196 -10.86 -14.25 7.10
CA SER A 196 -12.15 -13.79 6.58
C SER A 196 -12.02 -12.58 5.70
N VAL A 197 -12.95 -12.46 4.76
CA VAL A 197 -13.06 -11.31 3.87
C VAL A 197 -12.90 -10.03 4.67
N THR A 198 -11.92 -9.25 4.29
CA THR A 198 -11.56 -8.01 4.97
C THR A 198 -11.66 -6.85 3.97
N SER A 199 -12.61 -5.97 4.20
CA SER A 199 -12.91 -4.81 3.37
C SER A 199 -12.31 -3.54 3.96
N VAL A 200 -11.84 -2.63 3.10
CA VAL A 200 -11.34 -1.31 3.48
C VAL A 200 -12.21 -0.24 2.84
N PHE A 201 -12.75 0.65 3.63
CA PHE A 201 -13.62 1.74 3.22
C PHE A 201 -12.88 3.07 3.38
N ALA A 202 -12.43 3.65 2.27
CA ALA A 202 -11.73 4.92 2.28
C ALA A 202 -12.72 6.09 2.29
N ARG A 203 -12.68 6.91 3.35
CA ARG A 203 -13.53 8.12 3.47
C ARG A 203 -15.01 7.86 3.20
N GLY A 204 -15.51 6.70 3.62
CA GLY A 204 -16.91 6.31 3.45
C GLY A 204 -17.29 5.83 2.04
N GLY A 205 -16.35 5.74 1.10
CA GLY A 205 -16.56 5.09 -0.20
C GLY A 205 -16.80 3.58 -0.09
N GLU A 206 -17.11 2.89 -1.19
CA GLU A 206 -17.24 1.43 -1.22
C GLU A 206 -15.87 0.74 -1.11
N SER A 207 -15.85 -0.55 -0.75
CA SER A 207 -14.61 -1.30 -0.55
C SER A 207 -13.81 -1.53 -1.83
N ASP A 208 -14.47 -1.52 -2.97
CA ASP A 208 -13.91 -1.65 -4.32
C ASP A 208 -13.39 -0.33 -4.92
N TYR A 209 -13.53 0.79 -4.17
CA TYR A 209 -12.99 2.11 -4.57
C TYR A 209 -11.51 2.29 -4.22
N SER A 210 -10.89 1.28 -3.63
CA SER A 210 -9.49 1.29 -3.25
C SER A 210 -8.65 0.49 -4.23
N LEU A 211 -7.83 1.18 -5.03
CA LEU A 211 -6.84 0.51 -5.88
C LEU A 211 -5.69 -0.01 -5.03
N VAL A 212 -5.41 -1.31 -5.12
CA VAL A 212 -4.31 -1.96 -4.40
C VAL A 212 -3.21 -2.35 -5.38
N LEU A 213 -2.00 -1.90 -5.08
CA LEU A 213 -0.81 -2.15 -5.88
C LEU A 213 0.24 -2.87 -5.02
N VAL A 214 0.91 -3.87 -5.59
CA VAL A 214 2.10 -4.50 -5.01
C VAL A 214 3.26 -4.31 -5.98
N ASN A 215 4.26 -3.50 -5.60
CA ASN A 215 5.36 -3.08 -6.48
C ASN A 215 4.86 -2.53 -7.85
N GLY A 216 3.77 -1.75 -7.82
CA GLY A 216 3.15 -1.17 -9.02
C GLY A 216 2.23 -2.12 -9.80
N VAL A 217 2.12 -3.38 -9.42
CA VAL A 217 1.18 -4.35 -10.04
C VAL A 217 -0.19 -4.23 -9.39
N ARG A 218 -1.23 -3.97 -10.17
CA ARG A 218 -2.62 -3.97 -9.71
C ARG A 218 -3.06 -5.39 -9.33
N VAL A 219 -3.48 -5.59 -8.08
CA VAL A 219 -3.89 -6.90 -7.53
C VAL A 219 -5.39 -7.00 -7.22
N ASN A 220 -6.16 -5.97 -7.52
CA ASN A 220 -7.62 -6.02 -7.41
C ASN A 220 -8.21 -7.05 -8.38
N ALA A 221 -9.35 -7.64 -8.05
CA ALA A 221 -10.17 -8.38 -8.97
C ALA A 221 -10.73 -7.48 -10.10
N PHE A 222 -11.34 -8.05 -11.10
CA PHE A 222 -12.01 -7.32 -12.17
C PHE A 222 -13.11 -6.41 -11.58
N GLY A 223 -13.01 -5.09 -11.80
CA GLY A 223 -13.96 -4.09 -11.28
C GLY A 223 -13.64 -3.55 -9.89
N GLY A 224 -12.46 -3.79 -9.35
CA GLY A 224 -11.95 -3.08 -8.18
C GLY A 224 -11.96 -3.84 -6.86
N GLY A 225 -12.77 -4.89 -6.69
CA GLY A 225 -12.86 -5.65 -5.44
C GLY A 225 -11.50 -6.22 -4.98
N PHE A 226 -11.22 -6.14 -3.67
CA PHE A 226 -10.01 -6.71 -3.08
C PHE A 226 -10.26 -7.21 -1.66
N ASP A 227 -9.79 -8.43 -1.36
CA ASP A 227 -9.79 -9.00 -0.01
C ASP A 227 -8.45 -8.77 0.68
N PHE A 228 -8.41 -7.80 1.60
CA PHE A 228 -7.20 -7.44 2.34
C PHE A 228 -6.72 -8.50 3.35
N SER A 229 -7.48 -9.57 3.59
CA SER A 229 -7.03 -10.71 4.40
C SER A 229 -5.86 -11.45 3.73
N GLN A 230 -5.68 -11.31 2.42
CA GLN A 230 -4.69 -12.02 1.62
C GLN A 230 -3.35 -11.29 1.48
N LEU A 231 -3.18 -10.11 2.10
CA LEU A 231 -1.93 -9.36 2.06
C LEU A 231 -1.16 -9.47 3.39
N PRO A 232 -0.09 -10.28 3.44
CA PRO A 232 0.79 -10.35 4.61
C PRO A 232 1.67 -9.12 4.71
N SER A 233 2.17 -8.86 5.91
CA SER A 233 3.15 -7.80 6.16
C SER A 233 4.60 -8.29 6.14
N SER A 234 4.86 -9.58 5.96
CA SER A 234 6.18 -10.22 6.22
C SER A 234 7.34 -9.74 5.33
N ASN A 235 7.05 -9.18 4.17
CA ASN A 235 8.08 -8.63 3.24
C ASN A 235 7.84 -7.16 2.89
N VAL A 236 7.08 -6.46 3.71
CA VAL A 236 6.77 -5.05 3.45
C VAL A 236 7.97 -4.17 3.83
N GLU A 237 8.40 -3.32 2.93
CA GLU A 237 9.32 -2.20 3.18
C GLU A 237 8.53 -0.98 3.67
N ARG A 238 7.42 -0.68 2.97
CA ARG A 238 6.47 0.36 3.35
C ARG A 238 5.12 0.15 2.68
N ILE A 239 4.08 0.69 3.30
CA ILE A 239 2.73 0.81 2.75
C ILE A 239 2.47 2.31 2.59
N GLU A 240 2.14 2.71 1.37
CA GLU A 240 1.79 4.07 1.03
C GLU A 240 0.28 4.13 0.78
N VAL A 241 -0.40 5.06 1.44
CA VAL A 241 -1.85 5.25 1.29
C VAL A 241 -2.11 6.67 0.85
N VAL A 242 -2.68 6.84 -0.33
CA VAL A 242 -3.18 8.13 -0.83
C VAL A 242 -4.69 8.11 -0.77
N ARG A 243 -5.27 9.06 -0.04
CA ARG A 243 -6.71 9.19 0.14
C ARG A 243 -7.26 10.22 -0.86
N GLY A 244 -8.45 9.96 -1.38
CA GLY A 244 -9.07 10.76 -2.44
C GLY A 244 -8.86 10.17 -3.84
N PRO A 245 -9.34 10.85 -4.91
CA PRO A 245 -9.37 10.30 -6.25
C PRO A 245 -7.97 10.16 -6.84
N GLY A 246 -7.59 8.92 -7.15
CA GLY A 246 -6.35 8.56 -7.83
C GLY A 246 -6.51 8.30 -9.34
N SER A 247 -7.74 8.38 -9.87
CA SER A 247 -8.03 7.94 -11.25
C SER A 247 -7.31 8.76 -12.32
N ALA A 248 -6.95 10.02 -12.04
CA ALA A 248 -6.14 10.82 -12.97
C ALA A 248 -4.74 10.23 -13.23
N LEU A 249 -4.19 9.47 -12.30
CA LEU A 249 -2.85 8.90 -12.40
C LEU A 249 -2.87 7.38 -12.63
N PHE A 250 -3.82 6.68 -12.00
CA PHE A 250 -3.86 5.22 -11.96
C PHE A 250 -5.02 4.60 -12.74
N GLY A 251 -5.94 5.41 -13.27
CA GLY A 251 -7.09 4.94 -14.04
C GLY A 251 -8.27 4.49 -13.19
N SER A 252 -9.15 3.71 -13.81
CA SER A 252 -10.33 3.14 -13.14
C SER A 252 -9.97 2.37 -11.88
N ASP A 253 -10.94 2.25 -10.96
CA ASP A 253 -10.89 1.61 -9.66
C ASP A 253 -10.10 2.41 -8.58
N ALA A 254 -9.37 3.48 -8.95
CA ALA A 254 -8.74 4.40 -8.00
C ALA A 254 -9.67 5.59 -7.66
N ILE A 255 -10.93 5.30 -7.36
CA ILE A 255 -11.98 6.30 -7.16
C ILE A 255 -11.96 6.91 -5.75
N GLY A 256 -11.56 6.14 -4.73
CA GLY A 256 -11.55 6.54 -3.31
C GLY A 256 -10.17 6.62 -2.69
N SER A 257 -9.28 5.69 -3.03
CA SER A 257 -7.91 5.66 -2.52
C SER A 257 -6.98 4.82 -3.38
N VAL A 258 -5.68 4.97 -3.15
CA VAL A 258 -4.62 4.07 -3.67
C VAL A 258 -3.81 3.56 -2.50
N VAL A 259 -3.67 2.24 -2.39
CA VAL A 259 -2.83 1.55 -1.40
C VAL A 259 -1.69 0.87 -2.13
N GLN A 260 -0.48 1.39 -2.00
CA GLN A 260 0.72 0.84 -2.62
C GLN A 260 1.54 0.09 -1.57
N ILE A 261 1.75 -1.20 -1.78
CA ILE A 261 2.65 -2.02 -0.99
C ILE A 261 3.98 -2.12 -1.74
N VAL A 262 5.05 -1.64 -1.10
CA VAL A 262 6.41 -1.78 -1.59
C VAL A 262 7.09 -2.86 -0.77
N THR A 263 7.60 -3.90 -1.44
CA THR A 263 8.30 -5.01 -0.78
C THR A 263 9.77 -4.69 -0.60
N ARG A 264 10.39 -5.30 0.41
CA ARG A 264 11.82 -5.13 0.71
C ARG A 264 12.69 -5.55 -0.46
N GLN A 265 13.67 -4.71 -0.76
CA GLN A 265 14.69 -4.98 -1.75
C GLN A 265 15.98 -4.23 -1.42
N GLY A 266 17.11 -4.89 -1.60
CA GLY A 266 18.42 -4.27 -1.39
C GLY A 266 18.81 -4.08 0.07
N GLY A 267 19.73 -3.17 0.32
CA GLY A 267 20.31 -2.90 1.64
C GLY A 267 21.44 -3.86 2.03
N LYS A 268 21.78 -3.90 3.32
CA LYS A 268 22.73 -4.89 3.85
C LYS A 268 22.13 -6.29 3.73
N PRO A 269 22.90 -7.32 3.33
CA PRO A 269 22.41 -8.69 3.32
C PRO A 269 21.86 -9.10 4.68
N ARG A 270 20.59 -9.48 4.70
CA ARG A 270 19.86 -9.88 5.89
C ARG A 270 19.02 -11.13 5.58
N ALA A 271 18.96 -12.05 6.52
CA ALA A 271 18.03 -13.16 6.50
C ALA A 271 17.34 -13.24 7.87
N GLU A 272 16.05 -13.57 7.85
CA GLU A 272 15.25 -13.65 9.07
C GLU A 272 14.27 -14.81 8.98
N ALA A 273 14.04 -15.50 10.10
CA ALA A 273 12.99 -16.50 10.25
C ALA A 273 12.25 -16.25 11.57
N THR A 274 10.93 -16.36 11.54
CA THR A 274 10.07 -16.21 12.72
C THR A 274 9.11 -17.39 12.81
N LEU A 275 9.03 -18.01 14.00
CA LEU A 275 8.03 -19.03 14.32
C LEU A 275 7.20 -18.51 15.49
N GLU A 276 5.90 -18.46 15.29
CA GLU A 276 4.92 -18.06 16.31
C GLU A 276 3.85 -19.15 16.46
N ALA A 277 3.37 -19.32 17.70
CA ALA A 277 2.25 -20.19 18.03
C ALA A 277 1.36 -19.52 19.09
N GLY A 278 0.07 -19.88 19.10
CA GLY A 278 -0.84 -19.26 20.06
C GLY A 278 -2.25 -19.81 20.05
N SER A 279 -3.19 -18.97 20.50
CA SER A 279 -4.62 -19.27 20.61
C SER A 279 -5.20 -19.79 19.29
N LEU A 280 -6.28 -20.56 19.38
CA LEU A 280 -7.00 -21.17 18.24
C LEU A 280 -6.10 -22.11 17.42
N ALA A 281 -5.16 -22.81 18.09
CA ALA A 281 -4.13 -23.65 17.48
C ALA A 281 -3.38 -22.92 16.34
N THR A 282 -3.27 -21.59 16.42
CA THR A 282 -2.64 -20.79 15.37
C THR A 282 -1.13 -21.01 15.38
N THR A 283 -0.58 -21.29 14.20
CA THR A 283 0.87 -21.32 13.94
C THR A 283 1.18 -20.43 12.75
N ARG A 284 2.28 -19.68 12.86
CA ARG A 284 2.79 -18.83 11.78
C ARG A 284 4.29 -19.04 11.63
N LEU A 285 4.72 -19.35 10.43
CA LEU A 285 6.14 -19.47 10.05
C LEU A 285 6.42 -18.47 8.93
N THR A 286 7.40 -17.60 9.12
CA THR A 286 7.89 -16.70 8.09
C THR A 286 9.38 -16.88 7.90
N ALA A 287 9.86 -16.77 6.67
CA ALA A 287 11.26 -16.66 6.37
C ALA A 287 11.48 -15.63 5.27
N SER A 288 12.44 -14.74 5.44
CA SER A 288 12.72 -13.67 4.49
C SER A 288 14.22 -13.45 4.31
N SER A 289 14.62 -12.95 3.15
CA SER A 289 15.96 -12.48 2.87
C SER A 289 15.93 -11.27 1.97
N SER A 290 16.79 -10.29 2.24
CA SER A 290 17.00 -9.14 1.36
C SER A 290 18.47 -8.71 1.40
N GLY A 291 18.91 -7.99 0.37
CA GLY A 291 20.28 -7.50 0.34
C GLY A 291 20.71 -6.92 -1.00
N SER A 292 21.93 -6.38 -1.01
CA SER A 292 22.60 -5.87 -2.21
C SER A 292 23.99 -6.49 -2.34
N ARG A 293 24.36 -6.84 -3.57
CA ARG A 293 25.74 -7.29 -3.89
C ARG A 293 26.11 -6.85 -5.30
N GLY A 294 27.08 -5.97 -5.41
CA GLY A 294 27.44 -5.37 -6.70
C GLY A 294 26.28 -4.60 -7.31
N GLN A 295 25.89 -4.96 -8.53
CA GLN A 295 24.79 -4.37 -9.26
C GLN A 295 23.41 -4.98 -8.95
N TRP A 296 23.34 -6.01 -8.09
CA TRP A 296 22.12 -6.73 -7.78
C TRP A 296 21.56 -6.35 -6.42
N ASN A 297 20.26 -6.10 -6.41
CA ASN A 297 19.44 -6.04 -5.21
C ASN A 297 18.43 -7.18 -5.24
N TRP A 298 18.14 -7.76 -4.09
CA TRP A 298 17.11 -8.77 -3.95
C TRP A 298 16.29 -8.58 -2.70
N GLY A 299 15.12 -9.15 -2.70
CA GLY A 299 14.27 -9.29 -1.53
C GLY A 299 13.27 -10.41 -1.76
N GLY A 300 12.89 -11.12 -0.71
CA GLY A 300 11.89 -12.16 -0.81
C GLY A 300 11.49 -12.71 0.53
N ALA A 301 10.28 -13.26 0.60
CA ALA A 301 9.78 -13.92 1.79
C ALA A 301 8.84 -15.06 1.43
N VAL A 302 8.76 -16.04 2.34
CA VAL A 302 7.74 -17.07 2.37
C VAL A 302 7.03 -17.03 3.72
N GLU A 303 5.74 -17.31 3.70
CA GLU A 303 4.93 -17.37 4.91
C GLU A 303 3.96 -18.55 4.84
N ARG A 304 3.77 -19.21 5.98
CA ARG A 304 2.71 -20.20 6.18
C ARG A 304 1.95 -19.85 7.46
N VAL A 305 0.62 -19.82 7.36
CA VAL A 305 -0.28 -19.64 8.50
C VAL A 305 -1.25 -20.81 8.54
N SER A 306 -1.56 -21.30 9.75
CA SER A 306 -2.60 -22.29 10.01
C SER A 306 -3.29 -21.92 11.32
N SER A 307 -4.62 -22.00 11.36
CA SER A 307 -5.45 -21.74 12.55
C SER A 307 -6.71 -22.58 12.48
N ASP A 308 -7.17 -23.08 13.63
CA ASP A 308 -8.47 -23.79 13.72
C ASP A 308 -9.66 -22.81 13.75
N GLY A 309 -9.39 -21.50 13.89
CA GLY A 309 -10.42 -20.47 13.97
C GLY A 309 -11.28 -20.55 15.23
N PHE A 310 -12.46 -19.95 15.21
CA PHE A 310 -13.38 -19.94 16.33
C PHE A 310 -13.98 -21.33 16.53
N THR A 311 -13.82 -21.89 17.74
CA THR A 311 -14.31 -23.23 18.11
C THR A 311 -15.30 -23.21 19.29
N GLY A 312 -15.77 -22.01 19.66
CA GLY A 312 -16.72 -21.82 20.77
C GLY A 312 -18.17 -22.19 20.42
N ILE A 313 -19.10 -21.71 21.23
CA ILE A 313 -20.53 -21.86 20.98
C ILE A 313 -21.06 -20.64 20.23
N ALA A 314 -21.78 -20.87 19.14
CA ALA A 314 -22.45 -19.84 18.38
C ALA A 314 -23.58 -19.18 19.21
N PRO A 315 -23.52 -17.86 19.43
CA PRO A 315 -24.56 -17.20 20.26
C PRO A 315 -25.97 -17.31 19.68
N ALA A 316 -26.08 -17.33 18.36
CA ALA A 316 -27.38 -17.37 17.69
C ALA A 316 -28.07 -18.74 17.75
N THR A 317 -27.31 -19.83 17.71
CA THR A 317 -27.87 -21.19 17.55
C THR A 317 -27.64 -22.10 18.75
N GLY A 318 -26.69 -21.75 19.64
CA GLY A 318 -26.26 -22.62 20.75
C GLY A 318 -25.38 -23.80 20.30
N GLU A 319 -25.05 -23.89 19.00
CA GLU A 319 -24.23 -24.98 18.48
C GLU A 319 -22.72 -24.65 18.62
N ARG A 320 -21.90 -25.70 18.63
CA ARG A 320 -20.45 -25.55 18.55
C ARG A 320 -20.06 -25.11 17.12
N VAL A 321 -19.35 -24.01 17.02
CA VAL A 321 -18.79 -23.58 15.75
C VAL A 321 -17.65 -24.52 15.36
N SER A 322 -17.73 -25.00 14.17
CA SER A 322 -16.71 -25.75 13.47
C SER A 322 -16.65 -25.19 12.05
N ASN A 323 -15.61 -25.44 11.27
CA ASN A 323 -15.51 -24.90 9.92
C ASN A 323 -15.21 -23.39 9.87
N ASP A 324 -14.35 -22.90 10.79
CA ASP A 324 -13.76 -21.56 10.75
C ASP A 324 -12.21 -21.61 10.61
N ASP A 325 -11.69 -22.79 10.23
CA ASP A 325 -10.27 -23.02 10.05
C ASP A 325 -9.72 -22.24 8.85
N TYR A 326 -8.45 -21.87 8.95
CA TYR A 326 -7.75 -21.09 7.93
C TYR A 326 -6.35 -21.63 7.71
N ARG A 327 -5.97 -21.77 6.44
CA ARG A 327 -4.61 -22.12 6.00
C ARG A 327 -4.20 -21.19 4.86
N SER A 328 -2.96 -20.71 4.92
CA SER A 328 -2.40 -19.87 3.86
C SER A 328 -0.93 -20.18 3.63
N HIS A 329 -0.54 -20.15 2.37
CA HIS A 329 0.84 -20.22 1.91
C HIS A 329 1.10 -19.04 0.99
N GLN A 330 2.22 -18.36 1.21
CA GLN A 330 2.55 -17.15 0.47
C GLN A 330 4.03 -17.14 0.13
N ALA A 331 4.35 -16.58 -1.04
CA ALA A 331 5.72 -16.32 -1.46
C ALA A 331 5.78 -15.01 -2.24
N THR A 332 6.78 -14.19 -1.95
CA THR A 332 7.06 -12.96 -2.69
C THR A 332 8.54 -12.87 -3.00
N GLY A 333 8.89 -12.27 -4.14
CA GLY A 333 10.27 -12.07 -4.52
C GLY A 333 10.46 -10.88 -5.44
N THR A 334 11.59 -10.20 -5.29
CA THR A 334 12.03 -9.10 -6.13
C THR A 334 13.54 -9.23 -6.40
N ALA A 335 13.94 -9.03 -7.65
CA ALA A 335 15.33 -8.94 -8.05
C ALA A 335 15.50 -7.70 -8.94
N THR A 336 16.44 -6.83 -8.61
CA THR A 336 16.72 -5.61 -9.36
C THR A 336 18.19 -5.61 -9.78
N TRP A 337 18.43 -5.43 -11.07
CA TRP A 337 19.76 -5.21 -11.62
C TRP A 337 19.93 -3.75 -12.01
N ARG A 338 21.03 -3.15 -11.58
CA ARG A 338 21.34 -1.75 -11.81
C ARG A 338 22.57 -1.64 -12.70
N ALA A 339 22.39 -1.12 -13.91
CA ALA A 339 23.50 -0.89 -14.86
C ALA A 339 24.38 0.27 -14.41
N ALA A 340 25.65 0.28 -14.87
CA ALA A 340 26.59 1.37 -14.60
C ALA A 340 26.09 2.75 -15.11
N GLY A 341 25.26 2.79 -16.17
CA GLY A 341 24.61 3.99 -16.71
C GLY A 341 23.35 4.43 -15.94
N GLY A 342 23.02 3.80 -14.80
CA GLY A 342 21.88 4.17 -13.95
C GLY A 342 20.54 3.57 -14.40
N ALA A 343 20.50 2.76 -15.45
CA ALA A 343 19.30 2.02 -15.81
C ALA A 343 19.06 0.87 -14.81
N GLU A 344 17.80 0.65 -14.44
CA GLU A 344 17.39 -0.38 -13.51
C GLU A 344 16.38 -1.33 -14.17
N LEU A 345 16.66 -2.63 -14.13
CA LEU A 345 15.73 -3.69 -14.51
C LEU A 345 15.30 -4.42 -13.25
N ALA A 346 14.01 -4.39 -12.93
CA ALA A 346 13.43 -5.11 -11.80
C ALA A 346 12.47 -6.19 -12.26
N LEU A 347 12.59 -7.36 -11.65
CA LEU A 347 11.65 -8.47 -11.76
C LEU A 347 11.00 -8.66 -10.40
N ASN A 348 9.69 -8.76 -10.33
CA ASN A 348 8.97 -9.08 -9.11
C ASN A 348 7.92 -10.16 -9.37
N GLY A 349 7.63 -10.93 -8.32
CA GLY A 349 6.63 -11.97 -8.36
C GLY A 349 6.00 -12.20 -6.98
N GLY A 350 4.77 -12.69 -6.98
CA GLY A 350 4.02 -13.03 -5.79
C GLY A 350 3.07 -14.17 -6.04
N TRP A 351 2.88 -14.99 -5.00
CA TRP A 351 1.91 -16.07 -4.96
C TRP A 351 1.28 -16.12 -3.56
N VAL A 352 -0.04 -16.24 -3.53
CA VAL A 352 -0.84 -16.42 -2.32
C VAL A 352 -1.84 -17.52 -2.58
N TRP A 353 -1.82 -18.56 -1.77
CA TRP A 353 -2.85 -19.58 -1.72
C TRP A 353 -3.49 -19.58 -0.33
N SER A 354 -4.80 -19.65 -0.28
CA SER A 354 -5.56 -19.73 0.96
C SER A 354 -6.72 -20.70 0.86
N ASP A 355 -7.00 -21.36 1.97
CA ASP A 355 -8.11 -22.28 2.16
C ASP A 355 -8.78 -21.96 3.51
N ARG A 356 -10.08 -21.72 3.48
CA ARG A 356 -10.83 -21.27 4.65
C ARG A 356 -12.22 -21.90 4.71
N GLY A 357 -12.60 -22.34 5.91
CA GLY A 357 -13.97 -22.68 6.25
C GLY A 357 -14.85 -21.44 6.50
N TYR A 358 -16.12 -21.55 6.22
CA TYR A 358 -17.12 -20.50 6.46
C TYR A 358 -18.27 -21.05 7.31
N PRO A 359 -18.28 -20.79 8.62
CA PRO A 359 -19.34 -21.30 9.52
C PRO A 359 -20.69 -20.58 9.33
N GLY A 360 -20.77 -19.64 8.39
CA GLY A 360 -21.89 -18.74 8.21
C GLY A 360 -21.97 -17.66 9.29
N PRO A 361 -23.03 -16.86 9.31
CA PRO A 361 -23.30 -15.90 10.37
C PRO A 361 -23.79 -16.63 11.62
N PHE A 362 -22.98 -16.61 12.68
CA PHE A 362 -23.29 -17.27 13.96
C PHE A 362 -23.37 -16.29 15.14
N GLY A 363 -23.37 -14.99 14.87
CA GLY A 363 -23.46 -13.89 15.81
C GLY A 363 -24.86 -13.32 15.97
N SER A 364 -25.02 -12.01 15.75
CA SER A 364 -26.31 -11.33 15.84
C SER A 364 -27.30 -11.87 14.81
N ASN A 365 -28.49 -12.28 15.29
CA ASN A 365 -29.54 -12.90 14.46
C ASN A 365 -30.96 -12.49 14.95
N PRO A 366 -31.31 -11.18 14.84
CA PRO A 366 -32.56 -10.67 15.37
C PRO A 366 -33.82 -11.21 14.67
N LEU A 367 -33.68 -11.68 13.42
CA LEU A 367 -34.77 -12.22 12.63
C LEU A 367 -34.90 -13.76 12.81
N GLY A 368 -33.95 -14.40 13.51
CA GLY A 368 -33.98 -15.85 13.71
C GLY A 368 -33.78 -16.68 12.43
N ILE A 369 -33.18 -16.11 11.37
CA ILE A 369 -33.06 -16.73 10.06
C ILE A 369 -31.97 -17.80 10.06
N PHE A 370 -30.88 -17.54 10.77
CA PHE A 370 -29.71 -18.42 10.82
C PHE A 370 -29.87 -19.39 11.98
N THR A 371 -30.35 -20.58 11.67
CA THR A 371 -30.74 -21.60 12.68
C THR A 371 -29.67 -22.67 12.90
N ALA A 372 -28.61 -22.70 12.09
CA ALA A 372 -27.55 -23.69 12.19
C ALA A 372 -26.20 -23.10 11.80
N VAL A 373 -25.11 -23.67 12.30
CA VAL A 373 -23.75 -23.42 11.88
C VAL A 373 -23.47 -24.16 10.55
N ASP A 374 -22.95 -23.44 9.57
CA ASP A 374 -22.54 -24.06 8.30
C ASP A 374 -21.26 -24.89 8.50
N ARG A 375 -21.32 -26.17 8.18
CA ARG A 375 -20.21 -27.13 8.34
C ARG A 375 -19.56 -27.54 7.02
N LEU A 376 -20.08 -27.05 5.88
CA LEU A 376 -19.68 -27.46 4.54
C LEU A 376 -19.07 -26.35 3.72
N SER A 377 -19.47 -25.10 3.93
CA SER A 377 -19.01 -24.00 3.10
C SER A 377 -17.52 -23.76 3.27
N ARG A 378 -16.83 -23.68 2.14
CA ARG A 378 -15.38 -23.52 2.09
C ARG A 378 -14.96 -22.72 0.88
N GLY A 379 -14.00 -21.81 1.06
CA GLY A 379 -13.42 -21.01 0.00
C GLY A 379 -11.93 -21.30 -0.17
N VAL A 380 -11.51 -21.50 -1.42
CA VAL A 380 -10.10 -21.64 -1.82
C VAL A 380 -9.78 -20.52 -2.80
N ALA A 381 -8.71 -19.79 -2.54
CA ALA A 381 -8.21 -18.76 -3.45
C ALA A 381 -6.74 -18.98 -3.79
N ASP A 382 -6.40 -18.78 -5.06
CA ASP A 382 -5.04 -18.83 -5.59
C ASP A 382 -4.79 -17.54 -6.38
N THR A 383 -3.84 -16.73 -5.90
CA THR A 383 -3.48 -15.45 -6.52
C THR A 383 -2.02 -15.48 -6.94
N ARG A 384 -1.74 -15.11 -8.17
CA ARG A 384 -0.40 -15.08 -8.74
C ARG A 384 -0.17 -13.76 -9.46
N GLN A 385 1.04 -13.23 -9.32
CA GLN A 385 1.45 -12.04 -10.07
C GLN A 385 2.92 -12.12 -10.45
N ALA A 386 3.24 -11.49 -11.59
CA ALA A 386 4.61 -11.29 -12.03
C ALA A 386 4.71 -9.98 -12.81
N ALA A 387 5.83 -9.28 -12.67
CA ALA A 387 6.10 -8.10 -13.47
C ALA A 387 7.58 -7.93 -13.77
N ALA A 388 7.86 -7.32 -14.91
CA ALA A 388 9.15 -6.80 -15.30
C ALA A 388 9.03 -5.29 -15.49
N SER A 389 9.94 -4.53 -14.89
CA SER A 389 9.99 -3.06 -15.03
C SER A 389 11.40 -2.61 -15.37
N LEU A 390 11.48 -1.64 -16.29
CA LEU A 390 12.72 -0.98 -16.69
C LEU A 390 12.58 0.52 -16.39
N VAL A 391 13.53 1.07 -15.65
CA VAL A 391 13.70 2.51 -15.46
C VAL A 391 15.01 2.92 -16.08
N ALA A 392 14.99 3.82 -17.06
CA ALA A 392 16.17 4.27 -17.77
C ALA A 392 16.29 5.80 -17.74
N PRO A 393 17.38 6.36 -17.18
CA PRO A 393 17.71 7.78 -17.35
C PRO A 393 18.22 8.02 -18.77
N LEU A 394 17.67 9.03 -19.44
CA LEU A 394 18.02 9.48 -20.78
C LEU A 394 18.38 10.96 -20.76
N ALA A 395 19.03 11.46 -21.81
CA ALA A 395 19.38 12.88 -21.96
C ALA A 395 20.08 13.47 -20.73
N ASN A 396 21.10 12.79 -20.19
CA ASN A 396 21.85 13.16 -18.98
C ASN A 396 20.94 13.31 -17.73
N GLY A 397 19.94 12.43 -17.61
CA GLY A 397 19.01 12.41 -16.45
C GLY A 397 17.85 13.41 -16.54
N ARG A 398 17.77 14.24 -17.59
CA ARG A 398 16.63 15.15 -17.81
C ARG A 398 15.35 14.42 -18.17
N VAL A 399 15.47 13.25 -18.76
CA VAL A 399 14.35 12.36 -19.11
C VAL A 399 14.53 11.05 -18.38
N ARG A 400 13.47 10.54 -17.77
CA ARG A 400 13.44 9.21 -17.17
C ARG A 400 12.30 8.43 -17.84
N GLN A 401 12.64 7.31 -18.44
CA GLN A 401 11.68 6.41 -19.06
C GLN A 401 11.38 5.25 -18.11
N HIS A 402 10.10 5.00 -17.86
CA HIS A 402 9.60 3.85 -17.10
C HIS A 402 8.80 2.97 -18.05
N LEU A 403 9.12 1.68 -18.07
CA LEU A 403 8.37 0.66 -18.78
C LEU A 403 8.03 -0.45 -17.78
N GLN A 404 6.80 -0.94 -17.80
CA GLN A 404 6.37 -2.07 -16.99
C GLN A 404 5.45 -2.96 -17.79
N VAL A 405 5.66 -4.28 -17.69
CA VAL A 405 4.71 -5.30 -18.12
C VAL A 405 4.39 -6.16 -16.91
N ALA A 406 3.12 -6.35 -16.63
CA ALA A 406 2.66 -7.11 -15.47
C ALA A 406 1.58 -8.10 -15.87
N TRP A 407 1.61 -9.27 -15.25
CA TRP A 407 0.61 -10.31 -15.32
C TRP A 407 0.04 -10.58 -13.93
N PHE A 408 -1.27 -10.77 -13.87
CA PHE A 408 -2.01 -11.10 -12.66
C PHE A 408 -3.04 -12.19 -12.95
N ASP A 409 -3.20 -13.14 -12.04
CA ASP A 409 -4.17 -14.23 -12.11
C ASP A 409 -4.72 -14.48 -10.69
N LEU A 410 -6.04 -14.42 -10.58
CA LEU A 410 -6.79 -14.75 -9.37
C LEU A 410 -7.81 -15.81 -9.74
N ALA A 411 -7.81 -16.93 -9.04
CA ALA A 411 -8.84 -17.96 -9.09
C ALA A 411 -9.42 -18.16 -7.68
N SER A 412 -10.73 -18.20 -7.57
CA SER A 412 -11.43 -18.43 -6.30
C SER A 412 -12.58 -19.40 -6.53
N ASP A 413 -12.59 -20.47 -5.72
CA ASP A 413 -13.66 -21.46 -5.67
C ASP A 413 -14.32 -21.41 -4.30
N PHE A 414 -15.63 -21.35 -4.28
CA PHE A 414 -16.44 -21.38 -3.09
C PHE A 414 -17.46 -22.52 -3.15
N THR A 415 -17.28 -23.50 -2.28
CA THR A 415 -18.24 -24.60 -2.10
C THR A 415 -19.22 -24.24 -0.99
N SER A 416 -20.50 -24.48 -1.20
CA SER A 416 -21.55 -24.22 -0.20
C SER A 416 -22.60 -25.32 -0.22
N LEU A 417 -23.59 -25.24 0.68
CA LEU A 417 -24.77 -26.09 0.68
C LEU A 417 -25.58 -26.02 -0.64
N TYR A 418 -25.41 -24.91 -1.37
CA TYR A 418 -26.14 -24.64 -2.63
C TYR A 418 -25.36 -25.04 -3.87
N GLY A 419 -24.10 -25.46 -3.72
CA GLY A 419 -23.25 -25.89 -4.82
C GLY A 419 -21.90 -25.16 -4.87
N LEU A 420 -21.22 -25.24 -6.00
CA LEU A 420 -19.92 -24.64 -6.27
C LEU A 420 -20.09 -23.32 -7.01
N SER A 421 -19.43 -22.28 -6.53
CA SER A 421 -19.24 -21.02 -7.22
C SER A 421 -17.76 -20.82 -7.53
N SER A 422 -17.45 -20.44 -8.76
CA SER A 422 -16.07 -20.15 -9.18
C SER A 422 -16.01 -18.74 -9.75
N SER A 423 -14.95 -18.01 -9.42
CA SER A 423 -14.65 -16.71 -10.01
C SER A 423 -13.17 -16.61 -10.34
N GLY A 424 -12.85 -15.86 -11.39
CA GLY A 424 -11.48 -15.68 -11.82
C GLY A 424 -11.26 -14.32 -12.46
N THR A 425 -10.03 -13.83 -12.36
CA THR A 425 -9.57 -12.62 -13.04
C THR A 425 -8.17 -12.85 -13.59
N ARG A 426 -7.99 -12.67 -14.88
CA ARG A 426 -6.67 -12.62 -15.52
C ARG A 426 -6.45 -11.26 -16.13
N ARG A 427 -5.28 -10.69 -15.89
CA ARG A 427 -4.93 -9.35 -16.38
C ARG A 427 -3.52 -9.32 -16.91
N LEU A 428 -3.36 -8.75 -18.09
CA LEU A 428 -2.08 -8.35 -18.66
C LEU A 428 -2.07 -6.84 -18.77
N THR A 429 -1.07 -6.19 -18.19
CA THR A 429 -0.91 -4.74 -18.22
C THR A 429 0.43 -4.38 -18.85
N ALA A 430 0.44 -3.37 -19.72
CA ALA A 430 1.67 -2.74 -20.21
C ALA A 430 1.56 -1.24 -19.95
N ARG A 431 2.56 -0.67 -19.29
CA ARG A 431 2.64 0.76 -18.95
C ARG A 431 3.93 1.35 -19.48
N SER A 432 3.81 2.53 -20.10
CA SER A 432 4.93 3.38 -20.50
C SER A 432 4.73 4.76 -19.92
N GLN A 433 5.73 5.28 -19.21
CA GLN A 433 5.71 6.62 -18.65
C GLN A 433 7.04 7.31 -18.91
N THR A 434 6.97 8.56 -19.32
CA THR A 434 8.13 9.43 -19.55
C THR A 434 8.04 10.61 -18.60
N ASP A 435 9.06 10.79 -17.77
CA ASP A 435 9.22 11.94 -16.89
C ASP A 435 10.28 12.88 -17.48
N VAL A 436 9.93 14.16 -17.60
CA VAL A 436 10.80 15.20 -18.18
C VAL A 436 10.98 16.31 -17.17
N SER A 437 12.25 16.62 -16.85
CA SER A 437 12.59 17.80 -16.04
C SER A 437 12.72 19.02 -16.98
N LEU A 438 11.73 19.94 -16.89
CA LEU A 438 11.65 21.17 -17.69
C LEU A 438 12.39 22.36 -17.01
N GLY A 439 13.43 22.05 -16.25
CA GLY A 439 14.19 22.97 -15.41
C GLY A 439 14.31 22.43 -14.00
N ALA A 440 14.71 23.28 -13.05
CA ALA A 440 14.87 22.90 -11.64
C ALA A 440 13.51 22.68 -10.95
N ASP A 441 12.50 23.47 -11.33
CA ASP A 441 11.27 23.65 -10.58
C ASP A 441 10.05 22.99 -11.24
N THR A 442 10.18 22.48 -12.48
CA THR A 442 9.04 21.93 -13.22
C THR A 442 9.37 20.54 -13.75
N LYS A 443 8.47 19.60 -13.46
CA LYS A 443 8.50 18.23 -13.99
C LYS A 443 7.20 17.93 -14.72
N LEU A 444 7.32 17.27 -15.85
CA LEU A 444 6.19 16.74 -16.65
C LEU A 444 6.29 15.22 -16.65
N SER A 445 5.20 14.55 -16.33
CA SER A 445 5.04 13.10 -16.50
C SER A 445 3.93 12.87 -17.52
N ALA A 446 4.15 12.02 -18.51
CA ALA A 446 3.12 11.59 -19.45
C ALA A 446 3.26 10.10 -19.75
N GLY A 447 2.15 9.42 -20.00
CA GLY A 447 2.21 7.99 -20.20
C GLY A 447 0.98 7.38 -20.85
N LEU A 448 1.13 6.09 -21.15
CA LEU A 448 0.15 5.21 -21.76
C LEU A 448 0.03 3.94 -20.91
N ASP A 449 -1.20 3.55 -20.61
CA ASP A 449 -1.54 2.27 -19.98
C ASP A 449 -2.39 1.44 -20.94
N LEU A 450 -2.01 0.20 -21.13
CA LEU A 450 -2.76 -0.80 -21.86
C LEU A 450 -3.07 -1.95 -20.93
N GLN A 451 -4.33 -2.35 -20.86
CA GLN A 451 -4.75 -3.45 -19.99
C GLN A 451 -5.72 -4.34 -20.74
N HIS A 452 -5.46 -5.62 -20.73
CA HIS A 452 -6.35 -6.66 -21.21
C HIS A 452 -6.77 -7.55 -20.05
N GLU A 453 -8.08 -7.68 -19.85
CA GLU A 453 -8.66 -8.43 -18.74
C GLU A 453 -9.63 -9.47 -19.23
N ARG A 454 -9.58 -10.61 -18.59
CA ARG A 454 -10.60 -11.66 -18.68
C ARG A 454 -11.06 -11.99 -17.28
N ALA A 455 -12.34 -11.85 -17.03
CA ALA A 455 -12.98 -12.36 -15.82
C ALA A 455 -13.91 -13.51 -16.16
N GLU A 456 -14.10 -14.40 -15.19
CA GLU A 456 -15.09 -15.47 -15.24
C GLU A 456 -15.83 -15.49 -13.91
N SER A 457 -17.15 -15.58 -13.93
CA SER A 457 -17.95 -15.70 -12.71
C SER A 457 -19.12 -16.62 -12.98
N ASN A 458 -19.39 -17.52 -12.06
CA ASN A 458 -20.64 -18.22 -11.99
C ASN A 458 -21.33 -17.92 -10.65
N PHE A 459 -22.63 -17.84 -10.66
CA PHE A 459 -23.40 -17.78 -9.42
C PHE A 459 -23.55 -19.18 -8.82
N ILE A 460 -23.82 -19.24 -7.49
CA ILE A 460 -24.12 -20.48 -6.79
C ILE A 460 -25.40 -21.08 -7.36
N THR A 461 -25.26 -21.89 -8.36
CA THR A 461 -26.35 -22.67 -8.91
C THR A 461 -25.85 -24.09 -8.97
N GLY A 462 -26.64 -25.04 -8.51
CA GLY A 462 -26.24 -26.44 -8.54
C GLY A 462 -25.49 -26.82 -9.81
N ALA A 463 -25.06 -28.01 -10.04
CA ALA A 463 -24.07 -28.52 -11.01
C ALA A 463 -24.17 -28.05 -12.49
N ALA A 464 -24.98 -27.10 -12.85
CA ALA A 464 -25.33 -26.76 -14.24
C ALA A 464 -24.87 -25.35 -14.75
N SER A 465 -24.27 -24.49 -13.92
CA SER A 465 -23.89 -23.16 -14.42
C SER A 465 -22.44 -23.13 -14.89
N SER A 466 -22.22 -22.86 -16.16
CA SER A 466 -20.90 -22.58 -16.70
C SER A 466 -20.51 -21.13 -16.35
N PRO A 467 -19.23 -20.87 -16.01
CA PRO A 467 -18.74 -19.50 -15.84
C PRO A 467 -18.96 -18.67 -17.12
N VAL A 468 -19.40 -17.43 -16.95
CA VAL A 468 -19.58 -16.49 -18.07
C VAL A 468 -18.26 -15.71 -18.25
N PRO A 469 -17.55 -15.86 -19.40
CA PRO A 469 -16.34 -15.08 -19.64
C PRO A 469 -16.69 -13.64 -20.01
N ILE A 470 -16.05 -12.68 -19.33
CA ILE A 470 -16.16 -11.25 -19.58
C ILE A 470 -14.80 -10.76 -20.02
N LEU A 471 -14.72 -10.23 -21.24
CA LEU A 471 -13.50 -9.65 -21.81
C LEU A 471 -13.59 -8.12 -21.79
N ARG A 472 -12.53 -7.48 -21.28
CA ARG A 472 -12.43 -6.03 -21.17
C ARG A 472 -11.05 -5.53 -21.56
N ASN A 473 -11.00 -4.43 -22.29
CA ASN A 473 -9.74 -3.73 -22.58
C ASN A 473 -9.82 -2.30 -22.05
N LEU A 474 -8.73 -1.84 -21.45
CA LEU A 474 -8.57 -0.47 -20.99
C LEU A 474 -7.38 0.15 -21.72
N ILE A 475 -7.60 1.35 -22.27
CA ILE A 475 -6.55 2.17 -22.88
C ILE A 475 -6.62 3.53 -22.23
N GLY A 476 -5.58 3.90 -21.49
CA GLY A 476 -5.50 5.17 -20.77
C GLY A 476 -4.28 5.98 -21.19
N VAL A 477 -4.49 7.26 -21.48
CA VAL A 477 -3.42 8.24 -21.69
C VAL A 477 -3.51 9.27 -20.59
N PHE A 478 -2.39 9.60 -19.95
CA PHE A 478 -2.33 10.57 -18.87
C PHE A 478 -1.17 11.55 -19.03
N ALA A 479 -1.35 12.73 -18.45
CA ALA A 479 -0.29 13.72 -18.28
C ALA A 479 -0.46 14.44 -16.95
N GLU A 480 0.65 14.72 -16.27
CA GLU A 480 0.73 15.49 -15.02
C GLU A 480 1.88 16.49 -15.12
N VAL A 481 1.63 17.73 -14.73
CA VAL A 481 2.64 18.76 -14.53
C VAL A 481 2.75 19.04 -13.04
N ARG A 482 3.97 19.05 -12.54
CA ARG A 482 4.30 19.54 -11.20
C ARG A 482 5.20 20.73 -11.30
N HIS A 483 4.87 21.78 -10.56
CA HIS A 483 5.66 22.99 -10.45
C HIS A 483 5.91 23.35 -8.99
N GLN A 484 7.19 23.60 -8.65
CA GLN A 484 7.62 24.05 -7.35
C GLN A 484 8.14 25.48 -7.48
N ARG A 485 7.51 26.44 -6.78
CA ARG A 485 7.98 27.83 -6.76
C ARG A 485 8.69 28.12 -5.45
N GLY A 486 10.01 28.15 -5.53
CA GLY A 486 10.86 28.26 -4.35
C GLY A 486 10.67 27.07 -3.40
N SER A 487 10.94 27.27 -2.11
CA SER A 487 10.76 26.24 -1.08
C SER A 487 9.33 26.18 -0.52
N ARG A 488 8.44 27.10 -0.89
CA ARG A 488 7.15 27.30 -0.22
C ARG A 488 5.92 26.76 -0.94
N LEU A 489 5.88 26.81 -2.27
CA LEU A 489 4.70 26.47 -3.04
C LEU A 489 4.99 25.28 -3.96
N THR A 490 4.20 24.21 -3.83
CA THR A 490 4.17 23.10 -4.77
C THR A 490 2.76 23.00 -5.35
N MET A 491 2.64 22.88 -6.64
CA MET A 491 1.37 22.68 -7.34
C MET A 491 1.50 21.51 -8.29
N SER A 492 0.44 20.73 -8.45
CA SER A 492 0.35 19.74 -9.52
C SER A 492 -1.02 19.79 -10.19
N GLY A 493 -1.05 19.45 -11.48
CA GLY A 493 -2.27 19.31 -12.26
C GLY A 493 -2.10 18.22 -13.27
N GLY A 494 -3.07 17.35 -13.38
CA GLY A 494 -3.05 16.21 -14.29
C GLY A 494 -4.40 15.89 -14.87
N VAL A 495 -4.39 15.15 -15.94
CA VAL A 495 -5.59 14.64 -16.60
C VAL A 495 -5.31 13.26 -17.18
N ARG A 496 -6.30 12.40 -17.11
CA ARG A 496 -6.31 11.09 -17.79
C ARG A 496 -7.55 10.98 -18.66
N VAL A 497 -7.35 10.51 -19.86
CA VAL A 497 -8.42 10.05 -20.77
C VAL A 497 -8.33 8.54 -20.85
N GLU A 498 -9.40 7.85 -20.54
CA GLU A 498 -9.45 6.40 -20.52
C GLU A 498 -10.66 5.90 -21.31
N ASN A 499 -10.43 4.90 -22.16
CA ASN A 499 -11.48 4.14 -22.81
C ASN A 499 -11.50 2.73 -22.17
N VAL A 500 -12.67 2.32 -21.71
CA VAL A 500 -12.95 0.98 -21.19
C VAL A 500 -13.90 0.31 -22.18
N SER A 501 -13.46 -0.72 -22.86
CA SER A 501 -14.28 -1.48 -23.81
C SER A 501 -14.56 -2.88 -23.28
N ARG A 502 -15.80 -3.30 -23.33
CA ARG A 502 -16.26 -4.67 -23.04
C ARG A 502 -16.77 -5.31 -24.33
N ASP A 503 -16.35 -6.55 -24.58
CA ASP A 503 -16.81 -7.32 -25.73
C ASP A 503 -18.29 -7.73 -25.58
N VAL A 504 -18.87 -8.20 -26.66
CA VAL A 504 -20.21 -8.83 -26.67
C VAL A 504 -20.28 -9.90 -25.59
N LEU A 505 -21.39 -9.99 -24.90
CA LEU A 505 -21.64 -11.00 -23.89
C LEU A 505 -22.89 -11.80 -24.25
N ASP A 506 -22.72 -13.11 -24.36
CA ASP A 506 -23.83 -14.02 -24.65
C ASP A 506 -24.88 -14.00 -23.56
N GLY A 507 -26.15 -14.21 -23.93
CA GLY A 507 -27.24 -14.33 -22.97
C GLY A 507 -27.04 -15.52 -22.00
N SER A 508 -27.53 -15.37 -20.77
CA SER A 508 -27.56 -16.44 -19.80
C SER A 508 -28.99 -16.96 -19.65
N PRO A 509 -29.25 -18.23 -19.98
CA PRO A 509 -30.58 -18.85 -19.78
C PRO A 509 -30.77 -19.32 -18.34
N ASN A 510 -29.85 -19.01 -17.40
CA ASN A 510 -29.93 -19.43 -16.01
C ASN A 510 -31.27 -18.97 -15.41
N PRO A 511 -32.12 -19.86 -14.86
CA PRO A 511 -33.41 -19.47 -14.34
C PRO A 511 -33.33 -18.55 -13.11
N TYR A 512 -32.19 -18.53 -12.41
CA TYR A 512 -31.98 -17.67 -11.24
C TYR A 512 -31.47 -16.28 -11.61
N THR A 513 -30.76 -16.16 -12.74
CA THR A 513 -30.18 -14.92 -13.20
C THR A 513 -30.26 -14.84 -14.73
N PRO A 514 -31.51 -14.82 -15.31
CA PRO A 514 -31.68 -14.70 -16.74
C PRO A 514 -31.10 -13.36 -17.21
N ARG A 515 -30.26 -13.42 -18.21
CA ARG A 515 -29.64 -12.23 -18.79
C ARG A 515 -29.74 -12.28 -20.31
N PRO A 516 -30.27 -11.21 -20.96
CA PRO A 516 -30.23 -11.10 -22.41
C PRO A 516 -28.78 -10.99 -22.91
N PRO A 517 -28.52 -11.24 -24.21
CA PRO A 517 -27.22 -10.94 -24.79
C PRO A 517 -26.96 -9.42 -24.75
N PHE A 518 -25.75 -9.03 -24.36
CA PHE A 518 -25.36 -7.63 -24.31
C PHE A 518 -24.47 -7.26 -25.49
N PRO A 519 -24.65 -6.09 -26.12
CA PRO A 519 -23.75 -5.58 -27.15
C PRO A 519 -22.39 -5.24 -26.56
N ALA A 520 -21.41 -5.06 -27.43
CA ALA A 520 -20.15 -4.46 -27.05
C ALA A 520 -20.36 -3.01 -26.58
N VAL A 521 -19.66 -2.60 -25.51
CA VAL A 521 -19.78 -1.27 -24.93
C VAL A 521 -18.40 -0.61 -24.89
N VAL A 522 -18.35 0.70 -25.11
CA VAL A 522 -17.15 1.53 -24.91
C VAL A 522 -17.52 2.72 -24.04
N ASP A 523 -17.00 2.72 -22.81
CA ASP A 523 -17.11 3.82 -21.88
C ASP A 523 -15.88 4.71 -21.96
N ARG A 524 -16.10 6.03 -22.04
CA ARG A 524 -15.03 7.01 -21.99
C ARG A 524 -15.08 7.82 -20.71
N ALA A 525 -13.94 7.97 -20.04
CA ALA A 525 -13.78 8.84 -18.90
C ALA A 525 -12.68 9.87 -19.12
N ILE A 526 -12.90 11.07 -18.58
CA ILE A 526 -11.90 12.13 -18.48
C ILE A 526 -11.82 12.47 -16.99
N ASN A 527 -10.66 12.20 -16.39
CA ASN A 527 -10.42 12.37 -14.97
C ASN A 527 -9.36 13.44 -14.73
N PRO A 528 -9.75 14.72 -14.54
CA PRO A 528 -8.86 15.79 -14.11
C PRO A 528 -8.58 15.69 -12.62
N LYS A 529 -7.38 16.17 -12.22
CA LYS A 529 -6.96 16.37 -10.84
C LYS A 529 -6.07 17.59 -10.72
N ALA A 530 -6.24 18.35 -9.65
CA ALA A 530 -5.36 19.45 -9.28
C ALA A 530 -5.06 19.40 -7.79
N SER A 531 -3.82 19.76 -7.41
CA SER A 531 -3.44 19.86 -6.01
C SER A 531 -2.42 20.98 -5.78
N ALA A 532 -2.42 21.54 -4.56
CA ALA A 532 -1.49 22.57 -4.14
C ALA A 532 -1.13 22.41 -2.66
N SER A 533 0.13 22.71 -2.34
CA SER A 533 0.66 22.74 -0.97
C SER A 533 1.45 24.05 -0.77
N TYR A 534 1.14 24.78 0.28
CA TYR A 534 1.80 26.04 0.60
C TYR A 534 2.34 26.04 2.04
N LEU A 535 3.63 26.28 2.18
CA LEU A 535 4.31 26.42 3.46
C LEU A 535 4.05 27.84 4.00
N LEU A 536 3.07 27.97 4.90
CA LEU A 536 2.66 29.23 5.50
C LEU A 536 3.76 29.82 6.40
N TYR A 537 4.38 28.95 7.19
CA TYR A 537 5.39 29.31 8.18
C TYR A 537 6.50 28.27 8.19
N ALA A 538 7.74 28.72 8.22
CA ALA A 538 8.92 27.91 8.51
C ALA A 538 9.84 28.72 9.42
N ASN A 539 10.31 28.11 10.49
CA ASN A 539 11.27 28.72 11.40
C ASN A 539 12.69 28.32 10.97
N ASP A 540 13.35 29.20 10.23
CA ASP A 540 14.71 28.97 9.71
C ASP A 540 15.75 28.80 10.84
N ALA A 541 15.47 29.30 12.05
CA ALA A 541 16.32 29.11 13.22
C ALA A 541 16.30 27.67 13.79
N VAL A 542 15.28 26.88 13.46
CA VAL A 542 15.20 25.45 13.86
C VAL A 542 15.89 24.56 12.82
N ALA A 543 16.09 25.06 11.61
CA ALA A 543 16.75 24.34 10.52
C ALA A 543 18.29 24.43 10.54
N GLY A 544 18.88 25.34 11.31
CA GLY A 544 20.31 25.66 11.19
C GLY A 544 21.15 25.81 12.45
N THR A 545 20.61 25.95 13.66
CA THR A 545 21.44 26.11 14.86
C THR A 545 20.78 25.58 16.12
N ALA A 546 21.13 24.38 16.54
CA ALA A 546 20.82 23.86 17.87
C ALA A 546 21.83 24.42 18.92
N SER A 547 21.91 25.73 19.07
CA SER A 547 22.52 26.32 20.24
C SER A 547 21.39 26.97 21.08
N HIS A 548 21.14 26.38 22.26
CA HIS A 548 20.15 26.73 23.29
C HIS A 548 18.83 25.99 23.10
N ALA A 549 18.84 24.71 23.36
CA ALA A 549 17.65 23.91 23.65
C ALA A 549 17.03 24.38 24.96
N GLY A 550 16.16 25.36 24.91
CA GLY A 550 15.13 25.53 25.94
C GLY A 550 14.19 24.30 25.82
N SER A 551 14.09 23.53 26.89
CA SER A 551 13.17 22.40 27.04
C SER A 551 11.72 22.86 26.85
N GLY A 552 11.18 22.72 25.65
CA GLY A 552 9.79 23.03 25.37
C GLY A 552 9.31 22.51 24.05
N PHE A 553 8.35 21.59 24.09
CA PHE A 553 7.51 21.12 22.98
C PHE A 553 6.80 22.25 22.20
N SER A 554 6.97 23.53 22.58
CA SER A 554 6.19 24.67 22.17
C SER A 554 6.72 25.42 20.92
N ARG A 555 7.79 24.96 20.25
CA ARG A 555 8.27 25.67 19.06
C ARG A 555 7.75 25.03 17.79
N ILE A 556 6.84 25.73 17.10
CA ILE A 556 6.40 25.39 15.75
C ILE A 556 7.61 25.48 14.82
N ALA A 557 7.93 24.36 14.16
CA ALA A 557 8.98 24.29 13.17
C ALA A 557 8.47 24.77 11.79
N TRP A 558 7.29 24.29 11.39
CA TRP A 558 6.64 24.76 10.17
C TRP A 558 5.13 24.50 10.22
N VAL A 559 4.39 25.25 9.40
CA VAL A 559 2.95 25.10 9.16
C VAL A 559 2.73 25.07 7.65
N ARG A 560 1.99 24.08 7.17
CA ARG A 560 1.66 23.87 5.78
C ARG A 560 0.15 23.78 5.60
N VAL A 561 -0.39 24.41 4.56
CA VAL A 561 -1.75 24.20 4.07
C VAL A 561 -1.68 23.46 2.75
N ARG A 562 -2.53 22.47 2.56
CA ARG A 562 -2.61 21.67 1.35
C ARG A 562 -4.06 21.47 0.92
N GLY A 563 -4.27 21.20 -0.35
CA GLY A 563 -5.59 20.84 -0.86
C GLY A 563 -5.50 20.19 -2.22
N SER A 564 -6.49 19.37 -2.49
CA SER A 564 -6.64 18.71 -3.79
C SER A 564 -8.11 18.58 -4.19
N ALA A 565 -8.34 18.51 -5.49
CA ALA A 565 -9.64 18.19 -6.06
C ALA A 565 -9.47 17.37 -7.33
N GLY A 566 -10.40 16.44 -7.58
CA GLY A 566 -10.36 15.60 -8.76
C GLY A 566 -11.58 14.72 -8.91
N THR A 567 -11.59 13.93 -9.97
CA THR A 567 -12.66 12.99 -10.29
C THR A 567 -12.11 11.56 -10.35
N GLY A 568 -13.01 10.60 -10.17
CA GLY A 568 -12.72 9.18 -10.32
C GLY A 568 -13.82 8.43 -11.04
N MET A 569 -13.48 7.25 -11.56
CA MET A 569 -14.40 6.35 -12.21
C MET A 569 -14.08 4.90 -11.82
N ARG A 570 -15.12 4.07 -11.65
CA ARG A 570 -15.04 2.61 -11.56
C ARG A 570 -15.95 1.99 -12.60
N ALA A 571 -15.43 1.12 -13.43
CA ALA A 571 -16.25 0.33 -14.33
C ALA A 571 -16.92 -0.82 -13.57
N PRO A 572 -18.12 -1.29 -14.02
CA PRO A 572 -18.81 -2.40 -13.39
C PRO A 572 -17.91 -3.65 -13.25
N ASP A 573 -18.09 -4.37 -12.15
CA ASP A 573 -17.34 -5.60 -11.87
C ASP A 573 -17.97 -6.83 -12.58
N ALA A 574 -17.29 -7.98 -12.47
CA ALA A 574 -17.73 -9.19 -13.15
C ALA A 574 -19.05 -9.72 -12.57
N LEU A 575 -19.26 -9.57 -11.25
CA LEU A 575 -20.47 -10.01 -10.58
C LEU A 575 -21.64 -9.11 -10.98
N GLU A 576 -21.44 -7.79 -10.94
CA GLU A 576 -22.45 -6.80 -11.35
C GLU A 576 -22.89 -7.03 -12.79
N ILE A 577 -21.94 -7.23 -13.72
CA ILE A 577 -22.27 -7.52 -15.14
C ILE A 577 -22.98 -8.87 -15.29
N ALA A 578 -22.58 -9.89 -14.56
CA ALA A 578 -23.16 -11.22 -14.66
C ALA A 578 -24.62 -11.28 -14.16
N PHE A 579 -24.98 -10.41 -13.22
CA PHE A 579 -26.28 -10.41 -12.54
C PHE A 579 -27.19 -9.22 -12.87
N THR A 580 -26.87 -8.45 -13.89
CA THR A 580 -27.74 -7.40 -14.38
C THR A 580 -28.51 -7.86 -15.62
N ASP A 581 -29.73 -7.42 -15.80
CA ASP A 581 -30.48 -7.46 -17.07
C ASP A 581 -30.35 -6.14 -17.84
N ASN A 582 -29.69 -5.13 -17.25
CA ASN A 582 -29.46 -3.82 -17.82
C ASN A 582 -28.23 -3.81 -18.75
N PRO A 583 -28.40 -3.78 -20.10
CA PRO A 583 -27.29 -3.69 -21.04
C PRO A 583 -26.53 -2.35 -20.95
N ASP A 584 -27.18 -1.30 -20.41
CA ASP A 584 -26.70 0.08 -20.33
C ASP A 584 -26.15 0.42 -18.92
N LEU A 585 -25.73 -0.59 -18.16
CA LEU A 585 -25.10 -0.41 -16.84
C LEU A 585 -23.88 0.53 -16.96
N LYS A 586 -23.93 1.66 -16.24
CA LYS A 586 -22.94 2.74 -16.34
C LYS A 586 -21.82 2.57 -15.32
N PRO A 587 -20.61 3.09 -15.63
CA PRO A 587 -19.57 3.23 -14.62
C PRO A 587 -19.98 4.19 -13.49
N GLU A 588 -19.59 3.86 -12.27
CA GLU A 588 -19.70 4.75 -11.11
C GLU A 588 -18.70 5.89 -11.21
N ARG A 589 -19.06 7.05 -10.69
CA ARG A 589 -18.25 8.27 -10.78
C ARG A 589 -18.11 8.94 -9.42
N SER A 590 -16.97 9.57 -9.17
CA SER A 590 -16.78 10.43 -7.99
C SER A 590 -16.30 11.82 -8.37
N ARG A 591 -16.66 12.78 -7.51
CA ARG A 591 -16.08 14.12 -7.44
C ARG A 591 -15.66 14.35 -6.00
N SER A 592 -14.41 14.66 -5.82
CA SER A 592 -13.80 14.75 -4.49
C SER A 592 -12.98 16.00 -4.34
N GLY A 593 -12.99 16.58 -3.15
CA GLY A 593 -12.13 17.69 -2.78
C GLY A 593 -11.74 17.63 -1.32
N GLU A 594 -10.55 18.13 -1.01
CA GLU A 594 -10.03 18.21 0.35
C GLU A 594 -9.23 19.48 0.60
N ILE A 595 -9.18 19.88 1.85
CA ILE A 595 -8.28 20.90 2.37
C ILE A 595 -7.75 20.47 3.73
N GLY A 596 -6.45 20.64 3.95
CA GLY A 596 -5.80 20.22 5.19
C GLY A 596 -4.76 21.22 5.66
N VAL A 597 -4.52 21.19 6.97
CA VAL A 597 -3.44 21.91 7.65
C VAL A 597 -2.57 20.88 8.34
N GLU A 598 -1.27 21.05 8.20
CA GLU A 598 -0.27 20.22 8.86
C GLU A 598 0.73 21.10 9.56
N MET A 599 1.09 20.74 10.78
CA MET A 599 2.01 21.48 11.63
C MET A 599 3.04 20.55 12.24
N ALA A 600 4.31 20.90 12.10
CA ALA A 600 5.41 20.25 12.80
C ALA A 600 5.90 21.10 13.96
N MET A 601 6.21 20.43 15.05
CA MET A 601 6.72 21.01 16.29
C MET A 601 8.01 20.30 16.71
N ALA A 602 8.76 20.93 17.63
CA ALA A 602 9.97 20.34 18.23
C ALA A 602 10.96 19.82 17.17
N GLY A 603 11.25 20.59 16.11
CA GLY A 603 12.17 20.17 15.04
C GLY A 603 11.65 19.03 14.16
N GLY A 604 10.33 18.80 14.11
CA GLY A 604 9.71 17.72 13.35
C GLY A 604 9.50 16.42 14.14
N GLN A 605 9.79 16.42 15.43
CA GLN A 605 9.53 15.27 16.32
C GLN A 605 8.03 15.06 16.57
N ALA A 606 7.22 16.09 16.47
CA ALA A 606 5.77 16.01 16.54
C ALA A 606 5.16 16.62 15.29
N ILE A 607 4.23 15.89 14.67
CA ILE A 607 3.44 16.34 13.51
C ILE A 607 1.97 16.19 13.88
N VAL A 608 1.18 17.20 13.57
CA VAL A 608 -0.28 17.18 13.71
C VAL A 608 -0.88 17.58 12.38
N GLU A 609 -1.87 16.83 11.92
CA GLU A 609 -2.62 17.10 10.70
C GLU A 609 -4.12 17.14 10.98
N LEU A 610 -4.81 18.02 10.27
CA LEU A 610 -6.27 18.10 10.24
C LEU A 610 -6.69 18.31 8.79
N THR A 611 -7.58 17.46 8.29
CA THR A 611 -8.07 17.51 6.91
C THR A 611 -9.59 17.43 6.89
N TYR A 612 -10.24 18.37 6.19
CA TYR A 612 -11.63 18.25 5.79
C TYR A 612 -11.70 17.70 4.37
N PHE A 613 -12.61 16.76 4.12
CA PHE A 613 -12.87 16.20 2.79
C PHE A 613 -14.37 16.16 2.48
N SER A 614 -14.69 16.18 1.20
CA SER A 614 -16.04 16.00 0.68
C SER A 614 -16.00 15.21 -0.64
N ASN A 615 -16.75 14.10 -0.68
CA ASN A 615 -16.88 13.22 -1.83
C ASN A 615 -18.35 13.13 -2.21
N ARG A 616 -18.62 13.16 -3.49
CA ARG A 616 -19.91 12.83 -4.08
C ARG A 616 -19.75 11.67 -5.05
N TYR A 617 -20.62 10.69 -4.94
CA TYR A 617 -20.67 9.52 -5.79
C TYR A 617 -21.97 9.55 -6.58
N ASP A 618 -21.87 9.40 -7.89
CA ASP A 618 -22.98 9.37 -8.83
C ASP A 618 -23.00 7.99 -9.53
N ASP A 619 -24.19 7.54 -9.93
CA ASP A 619 -24.44 6.28 -10.65
C ASP A 619 -23.97 5.02 -9.86
N LEU A 620 -24.13 5.01 -8.51
CA LEU A 620 -23.76 3.86 -7.70
C LEU A 620 -24.49 2.59 -8.15
N ILE A 621 -23.71 1.52 -8.34
CA ILE A 621 -24.24 0.20 -8.68
C ILE A 621 -24.62 -0.51 -7.39
N VAL A 622 -25.89 -0.85 -7.25
CA VAL A 622 -26.42 -1.53 -6.07
C VAL A 622 -27.21 -2.76 -6.50
N ALA A 623 -27.02 -3.84 -5.77
CA ALA A 623 -27.87 -5.01 -5.89
C ALA A 623 -29.28 -4.65 -5.41
N VAL A 624 -30.23 -4.69 -6.31
CA VAL A 624 -31.64 -4.45 -6.02
C VAL A 624 -32.41 -5.70 -6.33
N GLY A 625 -33.38 -5.91 -5.59
CA GLY A 625 -34.23 -6.80 -6.18
C GLY A 625 -35.55 -7.23 -5.60
N PRO A 626 -36.47 -7.57 -6.50
CA PRO A 626 -37.48 -8.57 -6.26
C PRO A 626 -36.84 -9.90 -5.93
N ALA A 627 -35.56 -10.10 -6.24
CA ALA A 627 -34.75 -11.21 -5.76
C ALA A 627 -34.95 -11.54 -4.28
N MET A 628 -35.29 -10.52 -3.53
CA MET A 628 -35.58 -10.70 -2.11
C MET A 628 -37.01 -11.17 -1.82
N ARG A 629 -37.93 -11.10 -2.77
CA ARG A 629 -39.28 -11.66 -2.66
C ARG A 629 -39.42 -13.00 -3.39
N ASP A 630 -38.65 -13.16 -4.44
CA ASP A 630 -38.58 -14.37 -5.24
C ASP A 630 -37.08 -14.68 -5.37
N ALA A 631 -36.57 -15.64 -4.61
CA ALA A 631 -35.14 -16.01 -4.55
C ALA A 631 -34.56 -16.39 -5.92
N SER A 632 -35.29 -16.20 -6.99
CA SER A 632 -34.95 -16.52 -8.36
C SER A 632 -34.46 -15.36 -9.22
N GLN A 633 -34.51 -14.07 -8.78
CA GLN A 633 -34.14 -12.93 -9.63
C GLN A 633 -33.30 -11.91 -8.88
N TYR A 634 -32.02 -11.92 -9.15
CA TYR A 634 -31.04 -10.97 -8.62
C TYR A 634 -30.73 -9.93 -9.70
N GLN A 635 -30.87 -8.65 -9.40
CA GLN A 635 -30.57 -7.55 -10.33
C GLN A 635 -29.58 -6.58 -9.72
N THR A 636 -28.68 -6.06 -10.55
CA THR A 636 -27.81 -4.93 -10.21
C THR A 636 -28.08 -3.79 -11.17
N ASP A 637 -28.17 -2.56 -10.65
CA ASP A 637 -28.43 -1.38 -11.48
C ASP A 637 -27.80 -0.12 -10.85
N ASN A 638 -27.66 0.96 -11.66
CA ASN A 638 -27.21 2.28 -11.21
C ASN A 638 -28.37 3.02 -10.55
N ILE A 639 -28.58 2.82 -9.25
CA ILE A 639 -29.81 3.27 -8.61
C ILE A 639 -29.62 4.32 -7.51
N ALA A 640 -28.38 4.64 -7.15
CA ALA A 640 -28.15 5.53 -6.03
C ALA A 640 -27.10 6.60 -6.32
N ASN A 641 -27.28 7.75 -5.68
CA ASN A 641 -26.25 8.76 -5.52
C ASN A 641 -25.98 8.93 -4.03
N ALA A 642 -24.73 9.16 -3.65
CA ALA A 642 -24.36 9.30 -2.26
C ALA A 642 -23.37 10.44 -2.04
N ARG A 643 -23.29 10.88 -0.78
CA ARG A 643 -22.32 11.83 -0.28
C ARG A 643 -21.57 11.24 0.89
N SER A 644 -20.30 11.57 0.95
CA SER A 644 -19.44 11.31 2.10
C SER A 644 -18.59 12.54 2.39
N GLN A 645 -18.62 13.05 3.61
CA GLN A 645 -17.82 14.19 4.04
C GLN A 645 -17.32 13.97 5.47
N GLY A 646 -16.22 14.61 5.85
CA GLY A 646 -15.70 14.38 7.19
C GLY A 646 -14.46 15.17 7.53
N LEU A 647 -13.99 14.95 8.76
CA LEU A 647 -12.76 15.48 9.31
C LEU A 647 -11.85 14.33 9.69
N GLU A 648 -10.61 14.39 9.25
CA GLU A 648 -9.52 13.49 9.62
C GLU A 648 -8.54 14.24 10.51
N PHE A 649 -8.19 13.65 11.64
CA PHE A 649 -7.16 14.14 12.53
C PHE A 649 -6.07 13.07 12.66
N GLY A 650 -4.82 13.48 12.47
CA GLY A 650 -3.64 12.66 12.69
C GLY A 650 -2.66 13.37 13.60
N ALA A 651 -2.01 12.64 14.51
CA ALA A 651 -0.89 13.14 15.27
C ALA A 651 0.18 12.07 15.42
N HIS A 652 1.43 12.45 15.24
CA HIS A 652 2.58 11.58 15.43
C HIS A 652 3.62 12.28 16.29
N LEU A 653 4.08 11.61 17.34
CA LEU A 653 5.11 12.09 18.26
C LEU A 653 6.21 11.04 18.39
N ARG A 654 7.44 11.45 18.14
CA ARG A 654 8.64 10.63 18.41
C ARG A 654 9.55 11.34 19.39
N THR A 655 9.95 10.64 20.45
CA THR A 655 10.81 11.22 21.50
C THR A 655 12.21 10.59 21.48
N GLY A 656 13.22 11.35 21.93
CA GLY A 656 14.59 10.85 22.05
C GLY A 656 14.76 9.72 23.07
N TRP A 657 13.86 9.60 24.06
CA TRP A 657 13.90 8.53 25.06
C TRP A 657 13.22 7.24 24.66
N GLY A 658 12.72 7.15 23.41
CA GLY A 658 12.26 5.90 22.79
C GLY A 658 10.74 5.71 22.73
N LEU A 659 9.91 6.73 23.05
CA LEU A 659 8.47 6.71 22.80
C LEU A 659 8.17 7.19 21.37
N ASP A 660 7.37 6.40 20.66
CA ASP A 660 6.72 6.73 19.39
C ASP A 660 5.21 6.60 19.62
N ALA A 661 4.47 7.68 19.47
CA ALA A 661 3.03 7.73 19.69
C ALA A 661 2.32 8.21 18.43
N HIS A 662 1.27 7.50 18.03
CA HIS A 662 0.45 7.83 16.89
C HIS A 662 -1.02 7.89 17.28
N VAL A 663 -1.74 8.89 16.77
CA VAL A 663 -3.19 9.06 16.96
C VAL A 663 -3.83 9.26 15.60
N ALA A 664 -4.87 8.49 15.31
CA ALA A 664 -5.71 8.66 14.14
C ALA A 664 -7.17 8.78 14.57
N TYR A 665 -7.90 9.74 14.03
CA TYR A 665 -9.32 9.92 14.29
C TYR A 665 -10.03 10.40 13.04
N THR A 666 -11.24 9.89 12.81
CA THR A 666 -12.10 10.27 11.70
C THR A 666 -13.51 10.53 12.22
N TRP A 667 -14.03 11.72 11.92
CA TRP A 667 -15.46 12.00 11.94
C TRP A 667 -15.97 11.91 10.51
N LEU A 668 -17.02 11.11 10.29
CA LEU A 668 -17.58 10.80 8.99
C LEU A 668 -19.10 11.04 8.97
N ASP A 669 -19.58 11.76 7.96
CA ASP A 669 -20.99 11.95 7.67
C ASP A 669 -21.27 11.45 6.25
N THR A 670 -22.11 10.42 6.13
CA THR A 670 -22.51 9.83 4.85
C THR A 670 -24.01 9.90 4.70
N ALA A 671 -24.49 10.08 3.47
CA ALA A 671 -25.91 10.07 3.17
C ALA A 671 -26.18 9.57 1.74
N VAL A 672 -27.22 8.77 1.62
CA VAL A 672 -27.87 8.48 0.33
C VAL A 672 -28.60 9.75 -0.11
N LEU A 673 -28.31 10.26 -1.32
CA LEU A 673 -28.87 11.52 -1.84
C LEU A 673 -30.05 11.29 -2.77
N ALA A 674 -30.02 10.21 -3.52
CA ALA A 674 -31.09 9.81 -4.45
C ALA A 674 -31.10 8.30 -4.58
N VAL A 675 -32.28 7.76 -4.78
CA VAL A 675 -32.53 6.36 -5.13
C VAL A 675 -33.43 6.38 -6.34
N ASP A 676 -32.98 5.83 -7.45
CA ASP A 676 -33.78 5.70 -8.65
C ASP A 676 -34.73 4.50 -8.51
N ARG A 677 -36.00 4.69 -8.87
CA ARG A 677 -37.07 3.68 -8.78
C ARG A 677 -37.65 3.35 -10.14
N THR A 678 -36.96 3.68 -11.22
CA THR A 678 -37.53 3.57 -12.58
C THR A 678 -37.82 2.14 -13.04
N GLY A 679 -37.30 1.13 -12.36
CA GLY A 679 -37.54 -0.29 -12.64
C GLY A 679 -38.85 -0.88 -12.12
N GLY A 680 -39.71 -0.14 -11.37
CA GLY A 680 -41.01 -0.60 -10.88
C GLY A 680 -40.99 -1.65 -9.79
N GLU A 681 -39.85 -2.01 -9.26
CA GLU A 681 -39.58 -3.15 -8.40
C GLU A 681 -39.37 -2.75 -6.92
N ALA A 682 -39.22 -3.72 -6.02
CA ALA A 682 -39.12 -3.44 -4.61
C ALA A 682 -37.96 -2.47 -4.28
N PRO A 683 -38.17 -1.42 -3.48
CA PRO A 683 -37.13 -0.48 -3.17
C PRO A 683 -35.99 -1.19 -2.45
N PRO A 684 -34.72 -0.73 -2.65
CA PRO A 684 -33.60 -1.18 -1.83
C PRO A 684 -33.93 -0.93 -0.35
N PRO A 685 -33.30 -1.66 0.58
CA PRO A 685 -33.58 -1.55 2.01
C PRO A 685 -33.26 -0.17 2.62
N PHE A 686 -32.65 0.76 1.86
CA PHE A 686 -32.27 2.10 2.31
C PHE A 686 -33.07 3.21 1.61
N HIS A 687 -33.16 4.38 2.27
CA HIS A 687 -33.89 5.55 1.82
C HIS A 687 -32.98 6.76 1.68
N VAL A 688 -33.46 7.79 0.97
CA VAL A 688 -32.77 9.08 0.93
C VAL A 688 -32.61 9.64 2.34
N GLY A 689 -31.37 10.00 2.70
CA GLY A 689 -30.95 10.46 4.01
C GLY A 689 -30.35 9.36 4.91
N ASP A 690 -30.47 8.09 4.57
CA ASP A 690 -29.82 7.02 5.30
C ASP A 690 -28.30 7.09 5.19
N ALA A 691 -27.59 6.71 6.27
CA ALA A 691 -26.14 6.55 6.22
C ALA A 691 -25.77 5.35 5.35
N LEU A 692 -24.58 5.41 4.74
CA LEU A 692 -24.03 4.27 4.02
C LEU A 692 -23.71 3.12 4.99
N LEU A 693 -23.88 1.88 4.52
CA LEU A 693 -23.71 0.67 5.31
C LEU A 693 -22.27 0.49 5.78
N ARG A 694 -22.06 0.03 7.02
CA ARG A 694 -20.75 -0.30 7.59
C ARG A 694 -19.80 0.88 7.76
N ARG A 695 -20.29 2.14 7.69
CA ARG A 695 -19.49 3.37 7.85
C ARG A 695 -19.76 3.95 9.24
N PRO A 696 -18.82 3.83 10.20
CA PRO A 696 -18.99 4.44 11.50
C PRO A 696 -18.88 5.97 11.40
N ARG A 697 -19.73 6.69 12.13
CA ARG A 697 -19.62 8.16 12.20
C ARG A 697 -18.35 8.62 12.92
N HIS A 698 -17.81 7.79 13.80
CA HIS A 698 -16.60 8.06 14.57
C HIS A 698 -15.76 6.78 14.59
N ALA A 699 -14.50 6.89 14.20
CA ALA A 699 -13.50 5.85 14.30
C ALA A 699 -12.15 6.46 14.67
N GLY A 700 -11.31 5.73 15.38
CA GLY A 700 -9.97 6.19 15.69
C GLY A 700 -9.13 5.17 16.43
N SER A 701 -7.82 5.43 16.46
CA SER A 701 -6.84 4.64 17.20
C SER A 701 -5.85 5.53 17.94
N ILE A 702 -5.30 4.98 19.01
CA ILE A 702 -4.14 5.51 19.75
C ILE A 702 -3.13 4.39 19.85
N ASP A 703 -1.94 4.62 19.30
CA ASP A 703 -0.86 3.68 19.27
C ASP A 703 0.34 4.22 20.00
N LEU A 704 0.91 3.41 20.88
CA LEU A 704 2.10 3.74 21.66
C LEU A 704 3.13 2.63 21.44
N VAL A 705 4.32 2.99 21.00
CA VAL A 705 5.48 2.10 20.93
C VAL A 705 6.57 2.66 21.82
N PHE A 706 7.10 1.84 22.69
CA PHE A 706 8.27 2.17 23.51
C PHE A 706 9.41 1.23 23.17
N ALA A 707 10.51 1.79 22.69
CA ALA A 707 11.71 1.03 22.32
C ALA A 707 12.93 1.56 23.05
N ARG A 708 13.58 0.72 23.89
CA ARG A 708 14.79 1.09 24.60
C ARG A 708 15.75 -0.09 24.73
N GLY A 709 16.93 0.04 24.14
CA GLY A 709 17.96 -1.01 24.18
C GLY A 709 17.50 -2.31 23.52
N ARG A 710 17.32 -3.37 24.31
CA ARG A 710 16.90 -4.71 23.83
C ARG A 710 15.39 -4.94 23.92
N PHE A 711 14.64 -4.02 24.46
CA PHE A 711 13.22 -4.15 24.74
C PHE A 711 12.40 -3.23 23.85
N THR A 712 11.34 -3.76 23.27
CA THR A 712 10.29 -2.99 22.58
C THR A 712 8.94 -3.46 23.10
N ALA A 713 8.05 -2.53 23.41
CA ALA A 713 6.67 -2.80 23.78
C ALA A 713 5.74 -1.89 22.99
N TYR A 714 4.54 -2.36 22.69
CA TYR A 714 3.52 -1.55 22.08
C TYR A 714 2.14 -1.76 22.72
N SER A 715 1.29 -0.75 22.59
CA SER A 715 -0.13 -0.81 22.93
C SER A 715 -0.91 -0.03 21.89
N GLU A 716 -1.97 -0.61 21.38
CA GLU A 716 -2.92 -0.02 20.44
C GLU A 716 -4.32 -0.05 21.07
N LEU A 717 -4.99 1.09 21.11
CA LEU A 717 -6.39 1.24 21.46
C LEU A 717 -7.14 1.62 20.18
N GLY A 718 -8.02 0.74 19.70
CA GLY A 718 -8.90 1.01 18.56
C GLY A 718 -10.34 1.22 19.00
N ALA A 719 -11.00 2.26 18.48
CA ALA A 719 -12.39 2.58 18.76
C ALA A 719 -13.18 2.74 17.46
N ARG A 720 -14.33 2.09 17.37
CA ARG A 720 -15.25 2.17 16.24
C ARG A 720 -16.66 2.46 16.74
N GLY A 721 -17.31 3.48 16.16
CA GLY A 721 -18.68 3.85 16.46
C GLY A 721 -19.70 2.84 15.92
N ARG A 722 -20.97 3.10 16.22
CA ARG A 722 -22.08 2.32 15.66
C ARG A 722 -22.14 2.47 14.15
N THR A 723 -22.51 1.39 13.45
CA THR A 723 -22.72 1.40 12.00
C THR A 723 -24.15 0.94 11.67
N LEU A 724 -24.64 1.37 10.52
CA LEU A 724 -25.79 0.80 9.87
C LEU A 724 -25.31 -0.42 9.07
N ASP A 725 -26.04 -1.53 9.13
CA ASP A 725 -25.72 -2.75 8.37
C ASP A 725 -27.01 -3.47 7.96
N VAL A 726 -26.88 -4.45 7.09
CA VAL A 726 -27.96 -5.35 6.70
C VAL A 726 -27.74 -6.71 7.34
N GLU A 727 -28.77 -7.53 7.37
CA GLU A 727 -28.61 -8.93 7.79
C GLU A 727 -27.68 -9.66 6.81
N PRO A 728 -26.98 -10.74 7.25
CA PRO A 728 -25.90 -11.36 6.48
C PRO A 728 -26.26 -11.97 5.11
N SER A 729 -27.54 -12.14 4.79
CA SER A 729 -28.00 -12.51 3.45
C SER A 729 -28.26 -11.30 2.54
N TYR A 730 -27.49 -10.23 2.72
CA TYR A 730 -27.57 -8.98 1.94
C TYR A 730 -28.93 -8.27 2.02
N GLY A 731 -29.62 -8.36 3.14
CA GLY A 731 -30.91 -7.74 3.34
C GLY A 731 -32.09 -8.47 2.65
N ALA A 732 -31.87 -9.72 2.17
CA ALA A 732 -32.89 -10.51 1.48
C ALA A 732 -34.15 -10.69 2.30
N PHE A 733 -34.05 -10.77 3.62
CA PHE A 733 -35.18 -10.98 4.53
C PHE A 733 -35.61 -9.70 5.27
N GLY A 734 -35.03 -8.57 4.89
CA GLY A 734 -35.49 -7.24 5.19
C GLY A 734 -34.90 -6.59 6.43
N GLY A 735 -34.67 -5.31 6.33
CA GLY A 735 -34.35 -4.39 7.40
C GLY A 735 -32.91 -4.00 7.53
N LEU A 736 -32.75 -2.75 7.95
CA LEU A 736 -31.49 -2.16 8.36
C LEU A 736 -31.31 -2.35 9.87
N PHE A 737 -30.15 -2.81 10.28
CA PHE A 737 -29.80 -3.04 11.67
C PHE A 737 -28.66 -2.10 12.09
N ARG A 738 -28.62 -1.78 13.37
CA ARG A 738 -27.52 -1.02 13.96
C ARG A 738 -26.55 -1.96 14.62
N ASN A 739 -25.36 -2.10 14.04
CA ASN A 739 -24.26 -2.81 14.65
C ASN A 739 -23.64 -1.94 15.76
N PRO A 740 -23.55 -2.41 17.01
CA PRO A 740 -22.99 -1.63 18.12
C PRO A 740 -21.54 -1.24 17.90
N GLY A 741 -21.15 -0.05 18.38
CA GLY A 741 -19.76 0.34 18.43
C GLY A 741 -18.98 -0.46 19.47
N PHE A 742 -17.64 -0.48 19.31
CA PHE A 742 -16.76 -1.21 20.22
C PHE A 742 -15.42 -0.48 20.41
N VAL A 743 -14.73 -0.88 21.48
CA VAL A 743 -13.34 -0.51 21.75
C VAL A 743 -12.56 -1.79 21.99
N THR A 744 -11.40 -1.90 21.34
CA THR A 744 -10.48 -3.03 21.50
C THR A 744 -9.10 -2.54 21.85
N THR A 745 -8.34 -3.35 22.57
CA THR A 745 -6.95 -3.09 22.92
C THR A 745 -6.10 -4.28 22.50
N ARG A 746 -5.02 -3.99 21.77
CA ARG A 746 -3.96 -4.98 21.53
C ARG A 746 -2.66 -4.46 22.11
N CYS A 747 -1.83 -5.35 22.63
CA CYS A 747 -0.51 -5.03 23.13
C CYS A 747 0.45 -6.18 22.91
N GLY A 748 1.73 -5.85 22.87
CA GLY A 748 2.76 -6.86 22.75
C GLY A 748 4.11 -6.31 23.14
N ALA A 749 5.08 -7.22 23.21
CA ALA A 749 6.45 -6.90 23.52
C ALA A 749 7.41 -7.81 22.75
N SER A 750 8.61 -7.31 22.55
CA SER A 750 9.73 -8.10 22.07
C SER A 750 10.96 -7.86 22.92
N TRP A 751 11.77 -8.92 23.07
CA TRP A 751 13.03 -8.86 23.82
C TRP A 751 14.15 -9.55 23.05
N ARG A 752 15.17 -8.78 22.69
CA ARG A 752 16.38 -9.28 22.03
C ARG A 752 17.30 -9.96 23.04
N LEU A 753 17.25 -11.31 23.09
CA LEU A 753 18.09 -12.13 23.97
C LEU A 753 19.56 -12.08 23.54
N ALA A 754 19.81 -12.18 22.24
CA ALA A 754 21.14 -12.14 21.62
C ALA A 754 21.05 -11.28 20.33
N PRO A 755 22.17 -10.89 19.72
CA PRO A 755 22.15 -10.13 18.47
C PRO A 755 21.30 -10.75 17.36
N ALA A 756 21.24 -12.08 17.31
CA ALA A 756 20.52 -12.85 16.32
C ALA A 756 19.16 -13.40 16.79
N VAL A 757 18.79 -13.30 18.07
CA VAL A 757 17.63 -13.98 18.64
C VAL A 757 16.75 -13.00 19.42
N GLU A 758 15.47 -12.95 19.05
CA GLU A 758 14.46 -12.12 19.71
C GLU A 758 13.23 -12.96 20.05
N ILE A 759 12.71 -12.81 21.26
CA ILE A 759 11.41 -13.37 21.68
C ILE A 759 10.34 -12.30 21.41
N VAL A 760 9.21 -12.71 20.87
CA VAL A 760 8.05 -11.86 20.61
C VAL A 760 6.82 -12.44 21.30
N ALA A 761 5.95 -11.58 21.80
CA ALA A 761 4.64 -11.98 22.34
C ALA A 761 3.64 -10.85 22.16
N ARG A 762 2.37 -11.22 21.88
CA ARG A 762 1.28 -10.25 21.76
C ARG A 762 -0.04 -10.83 22.24
N VAL A 763 -0.93 -9.93 22.63
CA VAL A 763 -2.30 -10.20 22.99
C VAL A 763 -3.19 -9.28 22.17
N ASP A 764 -4.12 -9.85 21.40
CA ASP A 764 -5.16 -9.13 20.72
C ASP A 764 -6.46 -9.19 21.51
N ASN A 765 -7.27 -8.13 21.49
CA ASN A 765 -8.50 -8.01 22.25
C ASN A 765 -8.29 -8.31 23.75
N LEU A 766 -7.34 -7.60 24.38
CA LEU A 766 -6.87 -7.82 25.75
C LEU A 766 -8.01 -7.99 26.77
N PHE A 767 -9.09 -7.22 26.63
CA PHE A 767 -10.23 -7.20 27.56
C PHE A 767 -11.35 -8.18 27.20
N ASP A 768 -11.10 -9.07 26.23
CA ASP A 768 -12.05 -10.10 25.76
C ASP A 768 -13.42 -9.52 25.36
N ARG A 769 -13.40 -8.37 24.68
CA ARG A 769 -14.61 -7.70 24.21
C ARG A 769 -15.30 -8.55 23.13
N ARG A 770 -16.59 -8.83 23.30
CA ARG A 770 -17.42 -9.41 22.24
C ARG A 770 -17.92 -8.31 21.33
N TYR A 771 -17.67 -8.43 20.02
CA TYR A 771 -18.06 -7.45 19.02
C TYR A 771 -18.13 -8.09 17.64
N GLU A 772 -18.76 -7.38 16.72
CA GLU A 772 -18.86 -7.71 15.30
C GLU A 772 -18.43 -6.50 14.48
N GLU A 773 -17.52 -6.67 13.55
CA GLU A 773 -17.16 -5.61 12.60
C GLU A 773 -18.18 -5.55 11.46
N THR A 774 -18.73 -6.72 11.09
CA THR A 774 -19.85 -6.93 10.18
C THR A 774 -20.95 -7.67 10.93
N PHE A 775 -22.18 -7.20 10.80
CA PHE A 775 -23.35 -7.73 11.52
C PHE A 775 -23.53 -9.24 11.27
N GLY A 776 -23.70 -10.02 12.33
CA GLY A 776 -23.84 -11.48 12.29
C GLY A 776 -22.52 -12.26 12.30
N PHE A 777 -21.36 -11.60 12.21
CA PHE A 777 -20.05 -12.25 12.17
C PHE A 777 -19.19 -11.86 13.38
N PRO A 778 -19.18 -12.66 14.45
CA PRO A 778 -18.41 -12.36 15.65
C PRO A 778 -16.90 -12.32 15.38
N ALA A 779 -16.25 -11.28 15.89
CA ALA A 779 -14.80 -11.22 15.94
C ALA A 779 -14.24 -12.16 17.02
N PRO A 780 -12.98 -12.64 16.89
CA PRO A 780 -12.34 -13.44 17.93
C PRO A 780 -12.30 -12.71 19.26
N GLY A 781 -12.50 -13.45 20.36
CA GLY A 781 -12.24 -13.01 21.72
C GLY A 781 -10.75 -12.72 21.92
N ARG A 782 -10.30 -12.67 23.18
CA ARG A 782 -8.88 -12.51 23.49
C ARG A 782 -8.05 -13.64 22.92
N THR A 783 -7.01 -13.28 22.11
CA THR A 783 -6.04 -14.21 21.55
C THR A 783 -4.63 -13.85 21.99
N LEU A 784 -3.79 -14.87 22.21
CA LEU A 784 -2.41 -14.77 22.58
C LEU A 784 -1.56 -15.42 21.49
N MET A 785 -0.46 -14.75 21.09
CA MET A 785 0.58 -15.33 20.23
C MET A 785 1.93 -15.10 20.88
N ALA A 786 2.82 -16.09 20.77
CA ALA A 786 4.22 -15.96 21.20
C ALA A 786 5.14 -16.67 20.20
N GLY A 787 6.39 -16.21 20.09
CA GLY A 787 7.29 -16.78 19.12
C GLY A 787 8.75 -16.37 19.29
N VAL A 788 9.57 -16.91 18.41
CA VAL A 788 11.01 -16.63 18.33
C VAL A 788 11.33 -16.15 16.92
N ARG A 789 12.06 -15.06 16.86
CA ARG A 789 12.63 -14.49 15.63
C ARG A 789 14.14 -14.70 15.65
N VAL A 790 14.67 -15.25 14.57
CA VAL A 790 16.11 -15.42 14.36
C VAL A 790 16.53 -14.64 13.13
N ALA A 791 17.54 -13.79 13.25
CA ALA A 791 18.03 -12.96 12.16
C ALA A 791 19.54 -13.04 12.03
N ALA A 792 20.04 -13.10 10.80
CA ALA A 792 21.45 -13.01 10.43
C ALA A 792 21.69 -11.76 9.58
N GLY A 793 22.88 -11.14 9.71
CA GLY A 793 23.23 -9.94 8.92
C GLY A 793 22.71 -8.60 9.47
N ARG A 794 22.28 -8.56 10.73
CA ARG A 794 21.85 -7.31 11.42
C ARG A 794 23.05 -6.39 11.76
#